data_1baeb7a940af10da0ca06862ab0cd787
#
_entry.id   1baeb7a940af10da0ca06862ab0cd787
#
_cell.length_a   1.000
_cell.length_b   1.000
_cell.length_c   1.000
_cell.angle_alpha   90.00
_cell.angle_beta   90.00
_cell.angle_gamma   90.00
#
_symmetry.space_group_name_H-M   'P 1'
#
loop_
_entity.id
_entity.type
_entity.pdbx_description
1 polymer ?
#
loop_
_entity_poly.entity_id
_entity_poly.type
_entity_poly.pdbx_seq_one_letter_code
_entity_poly.pdbx_strand_id
1 'polypeptide(L)'
;MSLFRFLSFAKRSARKPLRVKPAIENLEVRTLPSTISGFVYNDVNNNGLYSLGEPPIANNQIELLDASNHVVGSTVTDANGYYAFSTNSQIDTTPTTGTKTATFSEKNTNWSATQAVQQFNPALGTLTSIDIIISDPITGTIKVENLDTALATINASDTGAVTLTGQGIPGLSTPINFTENFNASAFDGTIDFGGASGHTFGPLVQQGSKTITLADPASLAAYTGTGSVPLTVTANASATASGSGNLLLSVNTSASATVKVVYHYIPSNALKPGDYTIVQVADPPGYLDGQVTAGNVTPVPNSVGLNKIHVTLGTTDLPNNDFAELKPSSLAGYVYFDANDNGVKGPIEPGIGQTTLTLTGTNDLGQPVTLTTSTAADGSYSFGNLRPGTYTITETPPSGYLDGKARIGTQGGVVGKDQLSNIQLAQGTNGINNNFSALLPGALLGHVYFDANDNGVRDAGETGIAGVTVTLTGTDDHGSAVNQSQQTAADGSFAFTGLRPGTYTITEMQPAGWLDGKDSIGTIGGMVGQNQLANIHIAPANFGFNYDFGNLKPASLSGFVYHDGNNNGVKEPGEQGIGGVAVTLTGINDLAQAISLTLATLADGSYSFNNLRPGTYRITEAHPAGYIDGIDTIGSQGGSVRQDDFYNIPVPSGTDGVDNNFAETLPSDHVVPPPPPPPPVLPPLSKNLFLASFEMGP
;
A
#
# COMPACT_ATOMS: atom_id res chain seq x y z
N MET A 1 -50.41 -19.06 -39.06
CA MET A 1 -50.06 -20.20 -39.92
C MET A 1 -48.94 -20.95 -39.19
N SER A 2 -49.24 -21.87 -38.31
CA SER A 2 -49.50 -23.31 -38.46
C SER A 2 -48.29 -24.05 -39.05
N LEU A 3 -47.57 -24.82 -38.19
CA LEU A 3 -47.34 -26.24 -38.37
C LEU A 3 -46.72 -26.85 -37.11
N PHE A 4 -47.59 -27.58 -36.41
CA PHE A 4 -47.21 -28.60 -35.40
C PHE A 4 -46.58 -29.80 -36.10
N ARG A 5 -45.48 -30.34 -35.58
CA ARG A 5 -45.08 -31.72 -35.83
C ARG A 5 -45.03 -32.50 -34.53
N PHE A 6 -45.93 -33.43 -34.39
CA PHE A 6 -45.98 -34.48 -33.37
C PHE A 6 -44.77 -35.42 -33.53
N LEU A 7 -44.09 -35.69 -32.45
CA LEU A 7 -43.19 -36.88 -32.30
C LEU A 7 -43.79 -37.79 -31.24
N SER A 8 -44.19 -38.95 -31.69
CA SER A 8 -44.72 -40.08 -30.93
C SER A 8 -43.62 -40.68 -30.04
N PHE A 9 -43.82 -40.66 -28.73
CA PHE A 9 -42.99 -41.47 -27.80
C PHE A 9 -43.60 -42.83 -27.56
N ALA A 10 -42.88 -43.87 -27.94
CA ALA A 10 -43.24 -45.25 -27.65
C ALA A 10 -43.19 -45.53 -26.13
N LYS A 11 -44.27 -46.02 -25.57
CA LYS A 11 -44.40 -46.51 -24.20
C LYS A 11 -43.45 -47.70 -23.99
N ARG A 12 -42.37 -47.56 -23.21
CA ARG A 12 -41.66 -48.67 -22.63
C ARG A 12 -42.45 -49.19 -21.44
N SER A 13 -42.84 -50.49 -21.54
CA SER A 13 -43.46 -51.28 -20.50
C SER A 13 -42.62 -51.27 -19.22
N ALA A 14 -43.16 -50.77 -18.12
CA ALA A 14 -42.57 -50.87 -16.80
C ALA A 14 -42.68 -52.32 -16.29
N ARG A 15 -41.54 -52.96 -16.05
CA ARG A 15 -41.48 -54.23 -15.29
C ARG A 15 -41.87 -53.94 -13.84
N LYS A 16 -42.88 -54.63 -13.33
CA LYS A 16 -43.26 -54.62 -11.90
C LYS A 16 -42.09 -55.10 -11.05
N PRO A 17 -41.74 -54.42 -9.96
CA PRO A 17 -40.77 -54.94 -9.01
C PRO A 17 -41.35 -56.18 -8.31
N LEU A 18 -40.55 -57.21 -8.25
CA LEU A 18 -40.84 -58.37 -7.41
C LEU A 18 -40.87 -57.90 -5.95
N ARG A 19 -42.02 -57.92 -5.31
CA ARG A 19 -42.16 -57.88 -3.85
C ARG A 19 -41.68 -59.21 -3.28
N VAL A 20 -40.41 -59.20 -2.81
CA VAL A 20 -39.96 -60.24 -1.86
C VAL A 20 -40.60 -59.86 -0.52
N LYS A 21 -41.51 -60.68 -0.02
CA LYS A 21 -41.96 -60.59 1.36
C LYS A 21 -40.79 -61.08 2.21
N PRO A 22 -40.30 -60.25 3.17
CA PRO A 22 -39.34 -60.73 4.15
C PRO A 22 -40.07 -61.81 4.98
N ALA A 23 -39.51 -63.02 5.02
CA ALA A 23 -39.89 -64.03 6.00
C ALA A 23 -39.39 -63.47 7.35
N ILE A 24 -40.32 -63.27 8.28
CA ILE A 24 -39.96 -63.00 9.68
C ILE A 24 -39.55 -64.37 10.22
N GLU A 25 -38.25 -64.64 10.26
CA GLU A 25 -37.71 -65.64 11.15
C GLU A 25 -37.89 -65.11 12.56
N ASN A 26 -38.46 -65.96 13.44
CA ASN A 26 -38.46 -65.64 14.87
C ASN A 26 -37.00 -65.63 15.33
N LEU A 27 -36.46 -64.43 15.41
CA LEU A 27 -35.18 -64.19 16.09
C LEU A 27 -35.39 -64.53 17.57
N GLU A 28 -34.70 -65.59 18.04
CA GLU A 28 -34.48 -65.80 19.46
C GLU A 28 -34.16 -64.40 20.09
N VAL A 29 -34.72 -64.17 21.27
CA VAL A 29 -34.39 -62.99 22.05
C VAL A 29 -32.94 -63.12 22.47
N ARG A 30 -32.03 -62.81 21.56
CA ARG A 30 -30.65 -62.51 21.90
C ARG A 30 -30.69 -61.15 22.56
N THR A 31 -30.35 -61.10 23.82
CA THR A 31 -29.95 -59.82 24.46
C THR A 31 -28.74 -59.34 23.66
N LEU A 32 -29.02 -58.46 22.70
CA LEU A 32 -27.96 -57.79 21.98
C LEU A 32 -27.13 -57.01 23.00
N PRO A 33 -25.82 -57.07 22.96
CA PRO A 33 -24.96 -56.26 23.82
C PRO A 33 -25.24 -54.79 23.53
N SER A 34 -25.33 -54.00 24.61
CA SER A 34 -25.49 -52.55 24.48
C SER A 34 -24.24 -51.98 23.86
N THR A 35 -24.40 -51.13 22.87
CA THR A 35 -23.32 -50.45 22.17
C THR A 35 -23.31 -48.96 22.49
N ILE A 36 -22.13 -48.38 22.54
CA ILE A 36 -21.89 -46.91 22.49
C ILE A 36 -21.32 -46.65 21.09
N SER A 37 -22.00 -45.79 20.32
CA SER A 37 -21.55 -45.51 18.95
C SER A 37 -21.84 -44.08 18.55
N GLY A 38 -21.14 -43.62 17.52
CA GLY A 38 -21.29 -42.30 16.95
C GLY A 38 -20.46 -42.11 15.68
N PHE A 39 -20.36 -40.88 15.27
CA PHE A 39 -19.64 -40.46 14.07
C PHE A 39 -18.64 -39.36 14.40
N VAL A 40 -17.57 -39.33 13.61
CA VAL A 40 -16.69 -38.16 13.46
C VAL A 40 -16.88 -37.60 12.05
N TYR A 41 -17.23 -36.35 11.91
CA TYR A 41 -17.64 -35.79 10.63
C TYR A 41 -17.26 -34.30 10.51
N ASN A 42 -17.14 -33.82 9.28
CA ASN A 42 -17.00 -32.40 9.04
C ASN A 42 -18.39 -31.73 9.08
N ASP A 43 -18.68 -30.97 10.08
CA ASP A 43 -19.93 -30.23 10.27
C ASP A 43 -19.95 -29.00 9.36
N VAL A 44 -20.42 -29.18 8.13
CA VAL A 44 -20.35 -28.13 7.08
C VAL A 44 -21.18 -26.91 7.43
N ASN A 45 -22.24 -27.05 8.18
CA ASN A 45 -23.15 -25.98 8.55
C ASN A 45 -22.94 -25.45 10.00
N ASN A 46 -22.01 -26.06 10.73
CA ASN A 46 -21.64 -25.72 12.11
C ASN A 46 -22.85 -25.72 13.07
N ASN A 47 -23.70 -26.73 12.95
CA ASN A 47 -24.88 -26.88 13.80
C ASN A 47 -24.74 -27.96 14.89
N GLY A 48 -23.63 -28.69 14.91
CA GLY A 48 -23.32 -29.75 15.86
C GLY A 48 -24.16 -31.05 15.67
N LEU A 49 -24.85 -31.21 14.57
CA LEU A 49 -25.71 -32.37 14.30
C LEU A 49 -25.29 -33.03 13.01
N TYR A 50 -24.98 -34.37 13.08
CA TYR A 50 -24.65 -35.15 11.90
C TYR A 50 -25.83 -35.22 10.93
N SER A 51 -25.62 -34.72 9.71
CA SER A 51 -26.63 -34.63 8.67
C SER A 51 -26.20 -35.37 7.40
N LEU A 52 -27.18 -35.88 6.65
CA LEU A 52 -26.90 -36.54 5.38
C LEU A 52 -26.22 -35.60 4.39
N GLY A 53 -25.03 -35.96 3.94
CA GLY A 53 -24.21 -35.15 3.02
C GLY A 53 -23.00 -34.48 3.66
N GLU A 54 -22.91 -34.53 4.97
CA GLU A 54 -21.70 -34.06 5.67
C GLU A 54 -20.58 -35.09 5.53
N PRO A 55 -19.34 -34.63 5.18
CA PRO A 55 -18.26 -35.57 4.92
C PRO A 55 -17.83 -36.31 6.18
N PRO A 56 -17.80 -37.66 6.15
CA PRO A 56 -17.28 -38.44 7.25
C PRO A 56 -15.76 -38.27 7.40
N ILE A 57 -15.26 -38.46 8.62
CA ILE A 57 -13.82 -38.45 8.91
C ILE A 57 -13.39 -39.83 9.40
N ALA A 58 -12.65 -40.54 8.57
CA ALA A 58 -12.12 -41.85 8.85
C ALA A 58 -10.78 -41.80 9.59
N ASN A 59 -10.41 -42.94 10.21
CA ASN A 59 -9.12 -43.13 10.90
C ASN A 59 -8.88 -42.18 12.06
N ASN A 60 -9.93 -41.62 12.64
CA ASN A 60 -9.82 -40.83 13.87
C ASN A 60 -9.91 -41.78 15.08
N GLN A 61 -9.01 -41.61 16.03
CA GLN A 61 -8.94 -42.47 17.19
C GLN A 61 -9.91 -42.01 18.28
N ILE A 62 -10.77 -42.97 18.70
CA ILE A 62 -11.73 -42.78 19.78
C ILE A 62 -11.41 -43.73 20.90
N GLU A 63 -11.35 -43.22 22.13
CA GLU A 63 -11.18 -44.04 23.33
C GLU A 63 -12.43 -43.95 24.20
N LEU A 64 -12.71 -45.05 24.88
CA LEU A 64 -13.76 -45.12 25.89
C LEU A 64 -13.09 -45.27 27.27
N LEU A 65 -13.39 -44.34 28.16
CA LEU A 65 -12.92 -44.35 29.54
C LEU A 65 -14.03 -44.75 30.49
N ASP A 66 -13.68 -45.51 31.55
CA ASP A 66 -14.60 -45.81 32.66
C ASP A 66 -14.73 -44.59 33.62
N ALA A 67 -15.57 -44.74 34.64
CA ALA A 67 -15.80 -43.70 35.68
C ALA A 67 -14.53 -43.33 36.48
N SER A 68 -13.51 -44.16 36.40
CA SER A 68 -12.17 -43.90 37.04
C SER A 68 -11.17 -43.29 36.07
N ASN A 69 -11.59 -42.93 34.86
CA ASN A 69 -10.77 -42.42 33.76
C ASN A 69 -9.72 -43.43 33.22
N HIS A 70 -9.96 -44.74 33.37
CA HIS A 70 -9.14 -45.74 32.71
C HIS A 70 -9.69 -46.05 31.32
N VAL A 71 -8.81 -46.15 30.32
CA VAL A 71 -9.20 -46.54 28.97
C VAL A 71 -9.65 -47.99 28.97
N VAL A 72 -10.92 -48.23 28.67
CA VAL A 72 -11.56 -49.57 28.63
C VAL A 72 -11.89 -50.02 27.23
N GLY A 73 -11.81 -49.13 26.25
CA GLY A 73 -11.95 -49.41 24.84
C GLY A 73 -11.22 -48.41 23.98
N SER A 74 -10.74 -48.85 22.83
CA SER A 74 -10.12 -47.96 21.83
C SER A 74 -10.51 -48.49 20.45
N THR A 75 -10.91 -47.58 19.58
CA THR A 75 -11.30 -47.87 18.20
C THR A 75 -10.89 -46.72 17.30
N VAL A 76 -10.94 -46.91 16.01
CA VAL A 76 -10.79 -45.84 15.02
C VAL A 76 -12.05 -45.76 14.16
N THR A 77 -12.38 -44.58 13.71
CA THR A 77 -13.53 -44.40 12.80
C THR A 77 -13.30 -45.12 11.46
N ASP A 78 -14.34 -45.74 10.93
CA ASP A 78 -14.33 -46.39 9.63
C ASP A 78 -14.39 -45.36 8.45
N ALA A 79 -14.51 -45.85 7.22
CA ALA A 79 -14.61 -45.02 6.03
C ALA A 79 -15.86 -44.11 5.99
N ASN A 80 -16.87 -44.43 6.81
CA ASN A 80 -18.08 -43.61 6.97
C ASN A 80 -18.01 -42.71 8.21
N GLY A 81 -16.84 -42.59 8.86
CA GLY A 81 -16.67 -41.82 10.09
C GLY A 81 -17.29 -42.49 11.32
N TYR A 82 -17.82 -43.72 11.19
CA TYR A 82 -18.53 -44.42 12.26
C TYR A 82 -17.54 -45.09 13.22
N TYR A 83 -17.85 -45.06 14.50
CA TYR A 83 -17.19 -45.83 15.55
C TYR A 83 -18.19 -46.50 16.47
N ALA A 84 -17.79 -47.61 17.09
CA ALA A 84 -18.63 -48.28 18.05
C ALA A 84 -17.79 -49.04 19.10
N PHE A 85 -18.31 -49.07 20.33
CA PHE A 85 -17.88 -49.92 21.42
C PHE A 85 -19.03 -50.83 21.79
N SER A 86 -18.79 -52.13 21.83
CA SER A 86 -19.85 -53.13 22.10
C SER A 86 -19.63 -53.88 23.41
N THR A 87 -20.74 -54.21 24.07
CA THR A 87 -20.75 -55.11 25.22
C THR A 87 -21.00 -56.52 24.72
N ASN A 88 -20.05 -57.21 24.15
CA ASN A 88 -20.25 -58.59 23.73
C ASN A 88 -19.60 -59.58 24.73
N SER A 89 -20.36 -60.58 25.22
CA SER A 89 -19.89 -61.62 26.14
C SER A 89 -19.02 -62.68 25.44
N GLN A 90 -18.83 -62.62 24.13
CA GLN A 90 -17.87 -63.46 23.41
C GLN A 90 -16.53 -62.77 23.36
N ILE A 91 -15.48 -63.47 23.74
CA ILE A 91 -14.10 -63.04 23.58
C ILE A 91 -13.87 -62.84 22.09
N ASP A 92 -13.86 -61.61 21.68
CA ASP A 92 -13.44 -61.26 20.32
C ASP A 92 -11.92 -61.43 20.26
N THR A 93 -11.50 -62.53 19.62
CA THR A 93 -10.06 -62.82 19.42
C THR A 93 -9.50 -62.10 18.21
N THR A 94 -10.29 -61.28 17.52
CA THR A 94 -9.77 -60.47 16.42
C THR A 94 -8.87 -59.37 16.99
N PRO A 95 -7.66 -59.19 16.45
CA PRO A 95 -6.78 -58.13 16.88
C PRO A 95 -7.43 -56.76 16.64
N THR A 96 -7.49 -55.98 17.69
CA THR A 96 -7.98 -54.60 17.70
C THR A 96 -6.81 -53.66 17.78
N THR A 97 -6.96 -52.44 17.33
CA THR A 97 -5.91 -51.43 17.36
C THR A 97 -6.28 -50.26 18.22
N GLY A 98 -5.30 -49.74 18.96
CA GLY A 98 -5.38 -48.48 19.69
C GLY A 98 -4.21 -47.61 19.32
N THR A 99 -4.43 -46.35 19.05
CA THR A 99 -3.35 -45.43 18.60
C THR A 99 -3.10 -44.37 19.64
N LYS A 100 -1.82 -44.06 19.89
CA LYS A 100 -1.33 -42.90 20.60
C LYS A 100 -0.44 -42.09 19.70
N THR A 101 -0.46 -40.76 19.84
CA THR A 101 0.32 -39.88 18.99
C THR A 101 1.17 -38.93 19.84
N ALA A 102 2.41 -38.76 19.45
CA ALA A 102 3.30 -37.72 19.96
C ALA A 102 3.66 -36.76 18.82
N THR A 103 3.47 -35.48 19.05
CA THR A 103 3.74 -34.45 18.04
C THR A 103 4.94 -33.62 18.49
N PHE A 104 5.88 -33.41 17.58
CA PHE A 104 7.07 -32.60 17.74
C PHE A 104 6.94 -31.39 16.81
N SER A 105 6.78 -30.23 17.42
CA SER A 105 6.58 -28.97 16.68
C SER A 105 7.74 -28.70 15.73
N GLU A 106 7.44 -28.06 14.63
CA GLU A 106 8.43 -27.60 13.67
C GLU A 106 9.47 -26.70 14.33
N LYS A 107 10.75 -27.01 14.09
CA LYS A 107 11.93 -26.23 14.53
C LYS A 107 13.02 -26.36 13.48
N ASN A 108 13.88 -25.35 13.43
CA ASN A 108 15.10 -25.45 12.63
C ASN A 108 15.94 -26.66 13.09
N THR A 109 16.52 -27.36 12.13
CA THR A 109 17.29 -28.58 12.33
C THR A 109 18.43 -28.42 13.36
N ASN A 110 19.00 -29.58 13.78
CA ASN A 110 19.92 -29.76 14.90
C ASN A 110 19.24 -29.59 16.27
N TRP A 111 18.01 -30.17 16.35
CA TRP A 111 17.30 -30.27 17.64
C TRP A 111 17.06 -31.71 18.05
N SER A 112 16.87 -31.90 19.34
CA SER A 112 16.38 -33.14 19.94
C SER A 112 15.28 -32.81 20.94
N ALA A 113 14.21 -33.58 20.91
CA ALA A 113 13.07 -33.41 21.81
C ALA A 113 12.52 -34.76 22.21
N THR A 114 12.03 -34.85 23.44
CA THR A 114 11.41 -36.05 23.98
C THR A 114 9.95 -35.75 24.31
N GLN A 115 9.05 -36.61 23.83
CA GLN A 115 7.64 -36.64 24.18
C GLN A 115 7.30 -38.02 24.75
N ALA A 116 6.35 -38.07 25.66
CA ALA A 116 5.90 -39.32 26.26
C ALA A 116 4.59 -39.74 25.66
N VAL A 117 4.45 -41.01 25.26
CA VAL A 117 3.19 -41.62 24.88
C VAL A 117 2.68 -42.55 25.96
N GLN A 118 1.38 -42.59 26.19
CA GLN A 118 0.79 -43.49 27.18
C GLN A 118 1.01 -44.92 26.77
N GLN A 119 1.36 -45.76 27.74
CA GLN A 119 1.43 -47.20 27.59
C GLN A 119 0.06 -47.80 27.28
N PHE A 120 0.05 -48.98 26.65
CA PHE A 120 -1.13 -49.77 26.48
C PHE A 120 -1.66 -50.21 27.85
N ASN A 121 -2.90 -49.84 28.18
CA ASN A 121 -3.51 -50.31 29.45
C ASN A 121 -3.87 -51.78 29.38
N PRO A 122 -3.27 -52.66 30.21
CA PRO A 122 -3.53 -54.11 30.22
C PRO A 122 -4.98 -54.44 30.59
N ALA A 123 -5.73 -53.52 31.17
CA ALA A 123 -7.20 -53.73 31.39
C ALA A 123 -7.99 -53.79 30.10
N LEU A 124 -7.46 -53.32 28.99
CA LEU A 124 -8.13 -53.38 27.65
C LEU A 124 -8.01 -54.77 27.02
N GLY A 125 -7.00 -55.56 27.36
CA GLY A 125 -6.73 -56.84 26.77
C GLY A 125 -5.27 -57.24 26.76
N THR A 126 -4.94 -58.20 25.88
CA THR A 126 -3.57 -58.67 25.71
C THR A 126 -2.93 -58.02 24.51
N LEU A 127 -1.87 -57.26 24.72
CA LEU A 127 -1.11 -56.61 23.64
C LEU A 127 -0.39 -57.68 22.81
N THR A 128 -0.53 -57.64 21.50
CA THR A 128 0.01 -58.65 20.56
C THR A 128 1.15 -58.09 19.70
N SER A 129 1.03 -56.84 19.28
CA SER A 129 2.12 -56.13 18.59
C SER A 129 1.92 -54.63 18.67
N ILE A 130 2.93 -53.87 18.31
CA ILE A 130 2.95 -52.41 18.35
C ILE A 130 3.54 -51.92 17.03
N ASP A 131 2.80 -51.14 16.29
CA ASP A 131 3.36 -50.40 15.13
C ASP A 131 3.72 -48.99 15.58
N ILE A 132 4.98 -48.61 15.36
CA ILE A 132 5.46 -47.27 15.62
C ILE A 132 5.81 -46.64 14.29
N ILE A 133 5.07 -45.59 13.97
CA ILE A 133 5.12 -44.89 12.70
C ILE A 133 5.60 -43.49 12.95
N ILE A 134 6.76 -43.12 12.40
CA ILE A 134 7.17 -41.74 12.33
C ILE A 134 6.76 -41.13 10.98
N SER A 135 6.23 -39.94 11.00
CA SER A 135 5.95 -39.11 9.83
C SER A 135 6.50 -37.71 10.08
N ASP A 136 7.37 -37.27 9.22
CA ASP A 136 8.17 -36.06 9.40
C ASP A 136 8.12 -35.17 8.14
N PRO A 137 7.30 -34.13 8.12
CA PRO A 137 7.45 -33.08 7.13
C PRO A 137 8.73 -32.27 7.43
N ILE A 138 9.50 -32.10 6.38
CA ILE A 138 10.76 -31.37 6.40
C ILE A 138 10.68 -30.27 5.36
N THR A 139 11.02 -29.06 5.74
CA THR A 139 11.07 -27.92 4.85
C THR A 139 12.45 -27.30 4.86
N GLY A 140 12.93 -26.87 3.73
CA GLY A 140 14.24 -26.26 3.60
C GLY A 140 14.27 -25.07 2.67
N THR A 141 15.21 -24.20 2.92
CA THR A 141 15.60 -23.12 2.01
C THR A 141 17.12 -23.12 1.96
N ILE A 142 17.67 -23.26 0.79
CA ILE A 142 19.12 -23.16 0.54
C ILE A 142 19.35 -21.86 -0.24
N LYS A 143 20.22 -21.03 0.27
CA LYS A 143 20.65 -19.78 -0.37
C LYS A 143 22.12 -19.85 -0.65
N VAL A 144 22.51 -19.56 -1.88
CA VAL A 144 23.89 -19.57 -2.31
C VAL A 144 24.25 -18.24 -2.98
N GLU A 145 25.48 -17.79 -2.78
CA GLU A 145 26.03 -16.60 -3.41
C GLU A 145 27.45 -16.87 -3.84
N ASN A 146 27.73 -16.72 -5.11
CA ASN A 146 29.08 -16.77 -5.65
C ASN A 146 29.78 -15.43 -5.38
N LEU A 147 30.73 -15.43 -4.48
CA LEU A 147 31.55 -14.24 -4.17
C LEU A 147 32.84 -14.19 -5.00
N ASP A 148 33.01 -15.12 -5.95
CA ASP A 148 34.19 -15.19 -6.80
C ASP A 148 34.00 -14.30 -8.04
N THR A 149 35.10 -13.88 -8.62
CA THR A 149 35.13 -13.07 -9.85
C THR A 149 34.91 -13.88 -11.14
N ALA A 150 34.71 -15.19 -11.01
CA ALA A 150 34.44 -16.11 -12.10
C ALA A 150 33.06 -16.74 -11.97
N LEU A 151 32.48 -17.11 -13.12
CA LEU A 151 31.27 -17.94 -13.13
C LEU A 151 31.57 -19.35 -12.56
N ALA A 152 30.60 -19.93 -11.88
CA ALA A 152 30.76 -21.27 -11.30
C ALA A 152 29.42 -22.01 -11.26
N THR A 153 29.46 -23.32 -11.42
CA THR A 153 28.30 -24.17 -11.08
C THR A 153 28.39 -24.51 -9.61
N ILE A 154 27.49 -23.95 -8.84
CA ILE A 154 27.38 -24.22 -7.40
C ILE A 154 26.49 -25.44 -7.20
N ASN A 155 27.03 -26.44 -6.49
CA ASN A 155 26.27 -27.59 -6.03
C ASN A 155 26.09 -27.45 -4.52
N ALA A 156 24.86 -27.27 -4.08
CA ALA A 156 24.52 -27.15 -2.68
C ALA A 156 23.69 -28.34 -2.24
N SER A 157 23.98 -28.84 -1.07
CA SER A 157 23.19 -29.93 -0.48
C SER A 157 23.01 -29.71 1.02
N ASP A 158 21.88 -30.14 1.50
CA ASP A 158 21.58 -30.24 2.92
C ASP A 158 21.15 -31.66 3.22
N THR A 159 21.96 -32.37 3.97
CA THR A 159 21.78 -33.80 4.23
C THR A 159 21.77 -34.06 5.72
N GLY A 160 21.02 -35.06 6.12
CA GLY A 160 20.90 -35.44 7.51
C GLY A 160 19.85 -36.52 7.74
N ALA A 161 19.25 -36.49 8.91
CA ALA A 161 18.14 -37.39 9.20
C ALA A 161 17.26 -36.86 10.34
N VAL A 162 15.99 -37.23 10.25
CA VAL A 162 15.08 -37.24 11.40
C VAL A 162 15.05 -38.65 11.95
N THR A 163 15.46 -38.83 13.18
CA THR A 163 15.65 -40.15 13.83
C THR A 163 14.79 -40.24 15.08
N LEU A 164 13.94 -41.25 15.11
CA LEU A 164 13.18 -41.63 16.29
C LEU A 164 13.95 -42.71 17.08
N THR A 165 14.10 -42.49 18.37
CA THR A 165 14.64 -43.46 19.33
C THR A 165 13.69 -43.64 20.52
N GLY A 166 13.70 -44.81 21.11
CA GLY A 166 12.85 -45.15 22.25
C GLY A 166 13.03 -46.58 22.65
N GLN A 167 12.25 -47.01 23.63
CA GLN A 167 12.29 -48.41 24.10
C GLN A 167 11.94 -49.39 22.97
N GLY A 168 12.85 -50.34 22.69
CA GLY A 168 12.65 -51.32 21.58
C GLY A 168 12.84 -50.74 20.16
N ILE A 169 13.13 -49.45 20.01
CA ILE A 169 13.35 -48.81 18.73
C ILE A 169 14.87 -48.64 18.48
N PRO A 170 15.44 -49.38 17.51
CA PRO A 170 16.89 -49.37 17.26
C PRO A 170 17.38 -48.09 16.52
N GLY A 171 16.57 -47.05 16.44
CA GLY A 171 16.85 -45.86 15.64
C GLY A 171 16.13 -45.88 14.30
N LEU A 172 14.87 -45.46 14.29
CA LEU A 172 14.08 -45.36 13.07
C LEU A 172 14.32 -44.04 12.39
N SER A 173 15.03 -44.04 11.27
CA SER A 173 15.55 -42.84 10.67
C SER A 173 14.97 -42.61 9.25
N THR A 174 14.54 -41.41 9.00
CA THR A 174 14.17 -40.88 7.68
C THR A 174 15.24 -39.88 7.23
N PRO A 175 15.76 -39.98 6.01
CA PRO A 175 16.82 -39.08 5.57
C PRO A 175 16.29 -37.68 5.26
N ILE A 176 17.10 -36.70 5.55
CA ILE A 176 16.97 -35.34 4.98
C ILE A 176 17.93 -35.30 3.80
N ASN A 177 17.42 -34.98 2.62
CA ASN A 177 18.25 -34.90 1.43
C ASN A 177 17.70 -33.85 0.46
N PHE A 178 18.25 -32.69 0.53
CA PHE A 178 18.05 -31.63 -0.44
C PHE A 178 19.34 -31.43 -1.22
N THR A 179 19.28 -31.54 -2.52
CA THR A 179 20.43 -31.32 -3.39
C THR A 179 20.02 -30.47 -4.56
N GLU A 180 20.67 -29.34 -4.70
CA GLU A 180 20.33 -28.31 -5.66
C GLU A 180 21.58 -27.82 -6.37
N ASN A 181 21.44 -27.34 -7.59
CA ASN A 181 22.55 -26.76 -8.34
C ASN A 181 22.14 -25.45 -8.99
N PHE A 182 23.09 -24.56 -9.14
CA PHE A 182 22.90 -23.23 -9.70
C PHE A 182 24.12 -22.80 -10.49
N ASN A 183 23.91 -22.33 -11.70
CA ASN A 183 24.95 -21.74 -12.52
C ASN A 183 25.06 -20.24 -12.22
N ALA A 184 25.93 -19.90 -11.30
CA ALA A 184 26.15 -18.54 -10.85
C ALA A 184 27.09 -17.79 -11.79
N SER A 185 26.80 -16.54 -12.08
CA SER A 185 27.76 -15.60 -12.67
C SER A 185 28.86 -15.24 -11.69
N ALA A 186 29.85 -14.46 -12.14
CA ALA A 186 30.74 -13.73 -11.26
C ALA A 186 29.93 -12.84 -10.29
N PHE A 187 30.50 -12.57 -9.13
CA PHE A 187 29.89 -11.72 -8.10
C PHE A 187 29.44 -10.37 -8.67
N ASP A 188 28.22 -10.01 -8.45
CA ASP A 188 27.60 -8.79 -8.97
C ASP A 188 27.80 -7.54 -8.07
N GLY A 189 28.45 -7.72 -6.90
CA GLY A 189 28.76 -6.64 -5.97
C GLY A 189 27.80 -6.53 -4.79
N THR A 190 26.74 -7.33 -4.77
CA THR A 190 25.78 -7.38 -3.66
C THR A 190 25.68 -8.77 -3.07
N ILE A 191 25.57 -8.86 -1.76
CA ILE A 191 25.32 -10.13 -1.05
C ILE A 191 23.84 -10.15 -0.67
N ASP A 192 23.00 -10.63 -1.58
CA ASP A 192 21.55 -10.67 -1.37
C ASP A 192 20.92 -12.04 -1.65
N PHE A 193 21.75 -13.02 -2.04
CA PHE A 193 21.31 -14.36 -2.49
C PHE A 193 20.35 -14.33 -3.69
N GLY A 194 20.49 -13.31 -4.53
CA GLY A 194 19.66 -13.07 -5.68
C GLY A 194 20.50 -12.70 -6.93
N GLY A 195 19.85 -12.14 -7.93
CA GLY A 195 20.53 -11.75 -9.16
C GLY A 195 21.11 -12.92 -9.95
N ALA A 196 22.22 -12.70 -10.62
CA ALA A 196 22.90 -13.72 -11.43
C ALA A 196 24.02 -14.44 -10.65
N SER A 197 24.56 -13.83 -9.59
CA SER A 197 25.58 -14.41 -8.73
C SER A 197 25.00 -15.20 -7.58
N GLY A 198 23.77 -14.92 -7.16
CA GLY A 198 23.07 -15.56 -6.05
C GLY A 198 21.80 -16.29 -6.45
N HIS A 199 21.39 -17.21 -5.62
CA HIS A 199 20.13 -17.93 -5.79
C HIS A 199 19.55 -18.42 -4.47
N THR A 200 18.23 -18.39 -4.37
CA THR A 200 17.48 -18.97 -3.25
C THR A 200 16.61 -20.11 -3.76
N PHE A 201 16.95 -21.34 -3.34
CA PHE A 201 16.14 -22.53 -3.58
C PHE A 201 15.12 -22.68 -2.45
N GLY A 202 13.87 -22.86 -2.81
CA GLY A 202 12.84 -23.18 -1.84
C GLY A 202 11.54 -22.40 -1.97
N PRO A 203 10.55 -22.80 -1.19
CA PRO A 203 10.64 -23.84 -0.15
C PRO A 203 10.83 -25.25 -0.73
N LEU A 204 11.89 -25.91 -0.28
CA LEU A 204 12.15 -27.34 -0.55
C LEU A 204 11.35 -28.15 0.47
N VAL A 205 10.58 -29.10 0.03
CA VAL A 205 9.68 -29.88 0.88
C VAL A 205 9.98 -31.37 0.71
N GLN A 206 10.18 -32.04 1.80
CA GLN A 206 10.35 -33.50 1.86
C GLN A 206 9.41 -34.08 2.91
N GLN A 207 8.79 -35.19 2.59
CA GLN A 207 7.97 -35.96 3.53
C GLN A 207 8.63 -37.31 3.76
N GLY A 208 8.95 -37.58 5.01
CA GLY A 208 9.44 -38.87 5.44
C GLY A 208 8.35 -39.66 6.17
N SER A 209 8.35 -40.98 6.01
CA SER A 209 7.56 -41.89 6.86
C SER A 209 8.26 -43.20 6.97
N LYS A 210 8.32 -43.77 8.18
CA LYS A 210 8.82 -45.10 8.45
C LYS A 210 8.03 -45.78 9.56
N THR A 211 7.92 -47.07 9.47
CA THR A 211 7.23 -47.89 10.45
C THR A 211 8.17 -48.99 10.96
N ILE A 212 8.09 -49.27 12.25
CA ILE A 212 8.64 -50.48 12.87
C ILE A 212 7.56 -51.20 13.66
N THR A 213 7.50 -52.53 13.54
CA THR A 213 6.60 -53.37 14.33
C THR A 213 7.37 -54.04 15.42
N LEU A 214 6.95 -53.87 16.67
CA LEU A 214 7.49 -54.51 17.85
C LEU A 214 6.55 -55.64 18.27
N ALA A 215 7.06 -56.88 18.38
CA ALA A 215 6.25 -58.02 18.79
C ALA A 215 7.01 -58.95 19.79
N ASP A 216 8.25 -58.56 20.12
CA ASP A 216 9.00 -59.32 21.10
C ASP A 216 8.49 -59.08 22.53
N PRO A 217 8.57 -60.05 23.45
CA PRO A 217 8.00 -59.93 24.78
C PRO A 217 8.57 -58.76 25.63
N ALA A 218 9.83 -58.38 25.44
CA ALA A 218 10.45 -57.30 26.19
C ALA A 218 9.92 -55.94 25.78
N SER A 219 9.75 -55.72 24.46
CA SER A 219 9.13 -54.51 23.90
C SER A 219 7.67 -54.41 24.33
N LEU A 220 6.89 -55.52 24.19
CA LEU A 220 5.48 -55.51 24.60
C LEU A 220 5.33 -55.16 26.10
N ALA A 221 6.18 -55.77 26.97
CA ALA A 221 6.16 -55.47 28.39
C ALA A 221 6.50 -53.99 28.70
N ALA A 222 7.44 -53.39 27.95
CA ALA A 222 7.83 -51.98 28.14
C ALA A 222 6.73 -50.99 27.77
N TYR A 223 5.87 -51.37 26.82
CA TYR A 223 4.74 -50.54 26.39
C TYR A 223 3.42 -50.89 27.06
N THR A 224 3.40 -51.87 27.98
CA THR A 224 2.19 -52.23 28.72
C THR A 224 2.23 -51.65 30.12
N GLY A 225 1.17 -50.96 30.52
CA GLY A 225 1.04 -50.33 31.84
C GLY A 225 0.07 -49.14 31.83
N THR A 226 0.08 -48.40 32.96
CA THR A 226 -0.72 -47.17 33.12
C THR A 226 0.17 -45.91 33.08
N GLY A 227 1.45 -46.06 32.82
CA GLY A 227 2.41 -44.99 32.70
C GLY A 227 2.57 -44.50 31.26
N SER A 228 3.78 -43.98 30.95
CA SER A 228 4.11 -43.51 29.61
C SER A 228 5.52 -43.96 29.20
N VAL A 229 5.73 -44.04 27.90
CA VAL A 229 7.02 -44.38 27.28
C VAL A 229 7.60 -43.14 26.62
N PRO A 230 8.83 -42.74 26.93
CA PRO A 230 9.46 -41.61 26.26
C PRO A 230 9.91 -42.00 24.86
N LEU A 231 9.59 -41.13 23.90
CA LEU A 231 10.01 -41.18 22.52
C LEU A 231 10.81 -39.93 22.23
N THR A 232 12.04 -40.10 21.73
CA THR A 232 12.93 -38.98 21.40
C THR A 232 13.09 -38.89 19.90
N VAL A 233 12.78 -37.72 19.35
CA VAL A 233 13.06 -37.39 17.98
C VAL A 233 14.22 -36.42 17.91
N THR A 234 15.16 -36.73 17.06
CA THR A 234 16.34 -35.89 16.78
C THR A 234 16.36 -35.60 15.28
N ALA A 235 16.38 -34.33 14.96
CA ALA A 235 16.48 -33.87 13.56
C ALA A 235 17.84 -33.17 13.40
N ASN A 236 18.73 -33.80 12.66
CA ASN A 236 20.06 -33.26 12.38
C ASN A 236 20.20 -33.05 10.88
N ALA A 237 20.71 -31.92 10.49
CA ALA A 237 21.04 -31.60 9.10
C ALA A 237 22.40 -30.87 9.05
N SER A 238 23.10 -31.08 7.97
CA SER A 238 24.38 -30.46 7.69
C SER A 238 24.42 -30.08 6.21
N ALA A 239 24.63 -28.82 5.98
CA ALA A 239 24.69 -28.29 4.63
C ALA A 239 26.11 -28.11 4.15
N THR A 240 26.30 -28.37 2.87
CA THR A 240 27.57 -28.13 2.14
C THR A 240 27.29 -27.48 0.81
N ALA A 241 28.22 -26.70 0.34
CA ALA A 241 28.20 -26.20 -1.03
C ALA A 241 29.60 -26.22 -1.60
N SER A 242 29.70 -26.45 -2.90
CA SER A 242 30.95 -26.49 -3.64
C SER A 242 30.76 -25.92 -5.04
N GLY A 243 31.88 -25.64 -5.73
CA GLY A 243 31.85 -25.18 -7.11
C GLY A 243 32.45 -23.79 -7.32
N SER A 244 32.60 -22.99 -6.26
CA SER A 244 33.28 -21.69 -6.30
C SER A 244 34.41 -21.65 -5.28
N GLY A 245 35.45 -20.87 -5.56
CA GLY A 245 36.58 -20.67 -4.63
C GLY A 245 36.19 -19.80 -3.43
N ASN A 246 35.24 -18.91 -3.61
CA ASN A 246 34.66 -18.06 -2.55
C ASN A 246 33.13 -18.09 -2.65
N LEU A 247 32.51 -18.79 -1.74
CA LEU A 247 31.10 -19.10 -1.76
C LEU A 247 30.44 -18.78 -0.42
N LEU A 248 29.33 -18.07 -0.44
CA LEU A 248 28.45 -17.90 0.70
C LEU A 248 27.27 -18.86 0.60
N LEU A 249 27.05 -19.60 1.68
CA LEU A 249 25.94 -20.54 1.85
C LEU A 249 25.14 -20.14 3.07
N SER A 250 23.85 -20.03 2.92
CA SER A 250 22.91 -19.90 4.04
C SER A 250 21.81 -20.94 3.88
N VAL A 251 21.64 -21.77 4.86
CA VAL A 251 20.62 -22.82 4.84
C VAL A 251 19.74 -22.69 6.08
N ASN A 252 18.47 -22.80 5.86
CA ASN A 252 17.48 -22.90 6.91
C ASN A 252 16.60 -24.12 6.63
N THR A 253 16.82 -25.17 7.40
CA THR A 253 16.03 -26.38 7.31
C THR A 253 15.27 -26.53 8.60
N SER A 254 13.97 -26.79 8.51
CA SER A 254 13.12 -27.10 9.64
C SER A 254 12.51 -28.49 9.49
N ALA A 255 12.26 -29.10 10.59
CA ALA A 255 11.59 -30.38 10.64
C ALA A 255 10.61 -30.42 11.81
N SER A 256 9.50 -31.08 11.58
CA SER A 256 8.60 -31.52 12.63
C SER A 256 8.45 -33.04 12.55
N ALA A 257 7.83 -33.65 13.51
CA ALA A 257 7.51 -35.05 13.44
C ALA A 257 6.20 -35.37 14.15
N THR A 258 5.49 -36.34 13.61
CA THR A 258 4.38 -36.99 14.29
C THR A 258 4.72 -38.48 14.43
N VAL A 259 4.68 -38.97 15.66
CA VAL A 259 4.92 -40.37 15.96
C VAL A 259 3.59 -40.98 16.39
N LYS A 260 3.08 -41.96 15.60
CA LYS A 260 1.94 -42.76 15.95
C LYS A 260 2.41 -44.09 16.54
N VAL A 261 1.87 -44.47 17.69
CA VAL A 261 2.06 -45.80 18.32
C VAL A 261 0.71 -46.52 18.23
N VAL A 262 0.64 -47.54 17.41
CA VAL A 262 -0.59 -48.34 17.19
C VAL A 262 -0.43 -49.62 17.97
N TYR A 263 -1.23 -49.78 18.99
CA TYR A 263 -1.28 -50.99 19.81
C TYR A 263 -2.26 -51.98 19.18
N HIS A 264 -1.78 -53.17 18.78
CA HIS A 264 -2.60 -54.29 18.36
C HIS A 264 -2.82 -55.22 19.55
N TYR A 265 -4.05 -55.48 19.92
CA TYR A 265 -4.35 -56.27 21.10
C TYR A 265 -5.61 -57.10 20.93
N ILE A 266 -5.71 -58.16 21.73
CA ILE A 266 -6.92 -58.94 21.85
C ILE A 266 -7.71 -58.40 23.05
N PRO A 267 -8.94 -57.85 22.85
CA PRO A 267 -9.73 -57.29 23.93
C PRO A 267 -10.01 -58.29 25.05
N SER A 268 -9.88 -57.86 26.30
CA SER A 268 -10.02 -58.75 27.45
C SER A 268 -11.45 -58.81 28.01
N ASN A 269 -12.32 -57.82 27.75
CA ASN A 269 -13.67 -57.78 28.31
C ASN A 269 -14.65 -56.94 27.50
N ALA A 270 -15.94 -57.33 27.61
CA ALA A 270 -17.09 -56.55 27.18
C ALA A 270 -17.34 -55.31 28.05
N LEU A 271 -18.00 -54.29 27.49
CA LEU A 271 -18.44 -53.13 28.24
C LEU A 271 -19.49 -53.57 29.28
N LYS A 272 -19.42 -53.00 30.48
CA LYS A 272 -20.41 -53.21 31.55
C LYS A 272 -21.34 -51.97 31.60
N PRO A 273 -22.62 -52.14 32.00
CA PRO A 273 -23.46 -50.97 32.30
C PRO A 273 -22.78 -50.06 33.34
N GLY A 274 -22.83 -48.77 33.06
CA GLY A 274 -22.19 -47.75 33.94
C GLY A 274 -21.87 -46.45 33.18
N ASP A 275 -21.18 -45.52 33.89
CA ASP A 275 -20.78 -44.24 33.34
C ASP A 275 -19.49 -44.36 32.58
N TYR A 276 -19.44 -43.77 31.39
CA TYR A 276 -18.32 -43.74 30.49
C TYR A 276 -18.07 -42.35 29.98
N THR A 277 -16.83 -42.10 29.57
CA THR A 277 -16.44 -40.92 28.80
C THR A 277 -15.88 -41.37 27.47
N ILE A 278 -16.48 -40.92 26.39
CA ILE A 278 -15.97 -41.11 25.03
C ILE A 278 -14.99 -39.96 24.79
N VAL A 279 -13.79 -40.29 24.32
CA VAL A 279 -12.73 -39.30 24.09
C VAL A 279 -12.21 -39.41 22.68
N GLN A 280 -12.30 -38.36 21.93
CA GLN A 280 -11.51 -38.20 20.71
C GLN A 280 -10.08 -37.84 21.12
N VAL A 281 -9.13 -38.69 20.74
CA VAL A 281 -7.76 -38.60 21.29
C VAL A 281 -6.97 -37.43 20.71
N ALA A 282 -7.27 -37.09 19.47
CA ALA A 282 -6.68 -35.94 18.78
C ALA A 282 -7.63 -35.50 17.66
N ASP A 283 -7.61 -34.21 17.40
CA ASP A 283 -8.32 -33.65 16.25
C ASP A 283 -7.79 -34.26 14.95
N PRO A 284 -8.63 -34.51 13.97
CA PRO A 284 -8.18 -34.96 12.67
C PRO A 284 -7.26 -33.89 12.04
N PRO A 285 -6.16 -34.28 11.39
CA PRO A 285 -5.25 -33.32 10.78
C PRO A 285 -5.95 -32.34 9.82
N GLY A 286 -5.80 -31.05 10.06
CA GLY A 286 -6.41 -30.00 9.23
C GLY A 286 -7.84 -29.63 9.62
N TYR A 287 -8.29 -30.05 10.79
CA TYR A 287 -9.58 -29.66 11.36
C TYR A 287 -9.39 -28.96 12.72
N LEU A 288 -10.43 -28.31 13.14
CA LEU A 288 -10.63 -27.71 14.45
C LEU A 288 -11.82 -28.42 15.11
N ASP A 289 -11.78 -28.57 16.41
CA ASP A 289 -12.94 -29.12 17.16
C ASP A 289 -14.22 -28.34 16.85
N GLY A 290 -15.26 -29.07 16.48
CA GLY A 290 -16.60 -28.53 16.42
C GLY A 290 -17.38 -28.76 17.73
N GLN A 291 -18.68 -28.88 17.63
CA GLN A 291 -19.55 -29.23 18.77
C GLN A 291 -19.64 -30.74 18.93
N VAL A 292 -19.91 -31.21 20.15
CA VAL A 292 -20.17 -32.62 20.39
C VAL A 292 -21.64 -32.85 20.65
N THR A 293 -22.16 -34.01 20.22
CA THR A 293 -23.55 -34.45 20.48
C THR A 293 -23.54 -35.71 21.32
N ALA A 294 -24.35 -35.78 22.37
CA ALA A 294 -24.49 -36.93 23.24
C ALA A 294 -25.84 -37.58 23.03
N GLY A 295 -25.87 -38.75 22.37
CA GLY A 295 -27.08 -39.48 22.08
C GLY A 295 -28.12 -38.69 21.25
N ASN A 296 -29.40 -38.89 21.49
CA ASN A 296 -30.48 -38.19 20.79
C ASN A 296 -30.80 -36.79 21.35
N VAL A 297 -29.88 -36.18 22.06
CA VAL A 297 -30.08 -34.87 22.72
C VAL A 297 -29.39 -33.79 21.90
N THR A 298 -30.00 -32.62 21.83
CA THR A 298 -29.43 -31.39 21.20
C THR A 298 -27.97 -31.17 21.56
N PRO A 299 -27.19 -30.51 20.68
CA PRO A 299 -25.78 -30.26 20.94
C PRO A 299 -25.54 -29.76 22.35
N VAL A 300 -24.60 -30.37 23.04
CA VAL A 300 -24.25 -29.97 24.40
C VAL A 300 -23.43 -28.68 24.31
N PRO A 301 -23.93 -27.54 24.80
CA PRO A 301 -23.16 -26.31 24.73
C PRO A 301 -21.87 -26.46 25.55
N ASN A 302 -20.73 -26.42 24.90
CA ASN A 302 -19.37 -26.00 25.34
C ASN A 302 -18.87 -26.26 26.78
N SER A 303 -19.53 -27.07 27.60
CA SER A 303 -19.18 -27.15 29.02
C SER A 303 -18.23 -28.28 29.42
N VAL A 304 -17.88 -29.17 28.50
CA VAL A 304 -17.08 -30.35 28.83
C VAL A 304 -16.08 -30.70 27.72
N GLY A 305 -15.22 -29.78 27.32
CA GLY A 305 -14.14 -30.02 26.33
C GLY A 305 -14.65 -30.65 25.04
N LEU A 306 -14.39 -30.03 23.91
CA LEU A 306 -14.93 -30.38 22.59
C LEU A 306 -14.62 -31.81 22.13
N ASN A 307 -13.68 -32.48 22.78
CA ASN A 307 -13.21 -33.85 22.48
C ASN A 307 -13.69 -34.90 23.49
N LYS A 308 -14.75 -34.61 24.28
CA LYS A 308 -15.24 -35.54 25.31
C LYS A 308 -16.77 -35.57 25.36
N ILE A 309 -17.34 -36.78 25.43
CA ILE A 309 -18.77 -37.00 25.62
C ILE A 309 -18.97 -37.90 26.83
N HIS A 310 -19.68 -37.43 27.84
CA HIS A 310 -20.06 -38.27 28.99
C HIS A 310 -21.38 -38.95 28.71
N VAL A 311 -21.41 -40.28 28.91
CA VAL A 311 -22.59 -41.13 28.68
C VAL A 311 -22.77 -42.14 29.79
N THR A 312 -24.03 -42.53 30.07
CA THR A 312 -24.36 -43.64 30.94
C THR A 312 -24.91 -44.76 30.13
N LEU A 313 -24.13 -45.86 30.00
CA LEU A 313 -24.56 -47.09 29.31
C LEU A 313 -25.49 -47.88 30.21
N GLY A 314 -26.70 -48.19 29.71
CA GLY A 314 -27.66 -49.10 30.32
C GLY A 314 -27.67 -50.43 29.61
N THR A 315 -28.90 -50.93 29.40
CA THR A 315 -29.21 -52.18 28.68
C THR A 315 -29.62 -51.96 27.23
N THR A 316 -29.56 -50.70 26.76
CA THR A 316 -29.93 -50.31 25.40
C THR A 316 -28.74 -49.63 24.73
N ASP A 317 -28.71 -49.68 23.40
CA ASP A 317 -27.71 -48.99 22.61
C ASP A 317 -27.75 -47.46 22.82
N LEU A 318 -26.60 -46.84 22.84
CA LEU A 318 -26.39 -45.38 22.88
C LEU A 318 -25.76 -44.91 21.56
N PRO A 319 -26.56 -44.70 20.50
CA PRO A 319 -26.07 -44.20 19.23
C PRO A 319 -25.96 -42.67 19.27
N ASN A 320 -25.38 -42.04 18.20
CA ASN A 320 -25.31 -40.63 17.96
C ASN A 320 -24.51 -39.86 19.04
N ASN A 321 -23.39 -40.43 19.45
CA ASN A 321 -22.41 -39.73 20.27
C ASN A 321 -21.34 -39.17 19.32
N ASP A 322 -21.62 -37.99 18.77
CA ASP A 322 -20.94 -37.55 17.56
C ASP A 322 -19.94 -36.41 17.87
N PHE A 323 -18.80 -36.46 17.21
CA PHE A 323 -17.79 -35.42 17.22
C PHE A 323 -17.85 -34.67 15.89
N ALA A 324 -18.25 -33.43 15.95
CA ALA A 324 -18.22 -32.51 14.81
C ALA A 324 -16.84 -31.87 14.67
N GLU A 325 -16.39 -31.71 13.46
CA GLU A 325 -15.10 -31.11 13.12
C GLU A 325 -15.31 -29.97 12.13
N LEU A 326 -14.51 -28.94 12.25
CA LEU A 326 -14.60 -27.77 11.39
C LEU A 326 -13.31 -27.58 10.62
N LYS A 327 -13.42 -27.26 9.34
CA LYS A 327 -12.24 -26.84 8.58
C LYS A 327 -11.83 -25.44 8.99
N PRO A 328 -10.55 -25.20 9.25
CA PRO A 328 -10.05 -23.86 9.52
C PRO A 328 -10.24 -22.94 8.31
N SER A 329 -10.44 -21.69 8.59
CA SER A 329 -10.65 -20.63 7.61
C SER A 329 -9.50 -19.64 7.64
N SER A 330 -9.47 -18.76 6.65
CA SER A 330 -8.47 -17.68 6.61
C SER A 330 -9.07 -16.37 6.09
N LEU A 331 -8.46 -15.26 6.48
CA LEU A 331 -8.71 -13.94 5.92
C LEU A 331 -7.38 -13.36 5.45
N ALA A 332 -7.32 -12.94 4.20
CA ALA A 332 -6.11 -12.44 3.58
C ALA A 332 -6.37 -11.23 2.69
N GLY A 333 -5.33 -10.44 2.47
CA GLY A 333 -5.39 -9.25 1.64
C GLY A 333 -4.03 -8.61 1.44
N TYR A 334 -4.07 -7.36 1.03
CA TYR A 334 -2.89 -6.56 0.78
C TYR A 334 -3.01 -5.18 1.41
N VAL A 335 -1.88 -4.63 1.84
CA VAL A 335 -1.69 -3.19 2.01
C VAL A 335 -0.79 -2.73 0.87
N TYR A 336 -1.20 -1.69 0.14
CA TYR A 336 -0.50 -1.29 -1.08
C TYR A 336 -0.58 0.21 -1.34
N PHE A 337 0.40 0.73 -2.07
CA PHE A 337 0.38 2.09 -2.57
C PHE A 337 -0.56 2.16 -3.79
N ASP A 338 -1.67 2.86 -3.63
CA ASP A 338 -2.65 3.13 -4.69
C ASP A 338 -2.21 4.35 -5.50
N ALA A 339 -1.51 4.10 -6.59
CA ALA A 339 -0.90 5.16 -7.40
C ALA A 339 -1.92 5.99 -8.20
N ASN A 340 -3.14 5.47 -8.39
CA ASN A 340 -4.20 6.12 -9.15
C ASN A 340 -5.44 6.45 -8.31
N ASP A 341 -5.41 6.16 -7.00
CA ASP A 341 -6.48 6.41 -6.04
C ASP A 341 -7.83 5.81 -6.43
N ASN A 342 -7.83 4.62 -7.02
CA ASN A 342 -9.06 3.93 -7.42
C ASN A 342 -9.57 2.89 -6.40
N GLY A 343 -8.81 2.60 -5.34
CA GLY A 343 -9.15 1.60 -4.32
C GLY A 343 -9.04 0.15 -4.79
N VAL A 344 -8.39 -0.12 -5.91
CA VAL A 344 -8.24 -1.46 -6.47
C VAL A 344 -6.77 -1.76 -6.71
N LYS A 345 -6.23 -2.77 -6.03
CA LYS A 345 -4.83 -3.16 -6.22
C LYS A 345 -4.57 -3.61 -7.65
N GLY A 346 -3.87 -2.78 -8.40
CA GLY A 346 -3.39 -3.08 -9.74
C GLY A 346 -2.11 -3.92 -9.74
N PRO A 347 -1.74 -4.51 -10.89
CA PRO A 347 -0.55 -5.36 -10.98
C PRO A 347 0.78 -4.60 -10.82
N ILE A 348 0.79 -3.30 -11.10
CA ILE A 348 1.99 -2.45 -11.01
C ILE A 348 2.06 -1.67 -9.69
N GLU A 349 1.04 -1.73 -8.86
CA GLU A 349 1.00 -1.02 -7.58
C GLU A 349 1.75 -1.82 -6.52
N PRO A 350 2.82 -1.25 -5.95
CA PRO A 350 3.65 -1.98 -5.00
C PRO A 350 2.92 -2.19 -3.67
N GLY A 351 3.15 -3.36 -3.08
CA GLY A 351 2.73 -3.61 -1.71
C GLY A 351 3.55 -2.81 -0.70
N ILE A 352 2.96 -2.55 0.46
CA ILE A 352 3.62 -1.89 1.57
C ILE A 352 3.88 -2.94 2.66
N GLY A 353 5.14 -3.25 2.88
CA GLY A 353 5.58 -4.21 3.91
C GLY A 353 5.61 -3.62 5.31
N GLN A 354 5.65 -4.50 6.33
CA GLN A 354 5.76 -4.14 7.75
C GLN A 354 4.59 -3.29 8.30
N THR A 355 3.47 -3.25 7.60
CA THR A 355 2.23 -2.63 8.10
C THR A 355 1.55 -3.60 9.05
N THR A 356 1.18 -3.11 10.22
CA THR A 356 0.51 -3.92 11.25
C THR A 356 -0.97 -4.02 10.98
N LEU A 357 -1.49 -5.25 10.94
CA LEU A 357 -2.92 -5.56 10.87
C LEU A 357 -3.34 -6.28 12.15
N THR A 358 -4.48 -5.90 12.68
CA THR A 358 -5.10 -6.54 13.84
C THR A 358 -6.46 -7.11 13.45
N LEU A 359 -6.62 -8.42 13.64
CA LEU A 359 -7.90 -9.10 13.54
C LEU A 359 -8.53 -9.15 14.94
N THR A 360 -9.76 -8.71 15.05
CA THR A 360 -10.59 -8.88 16.25
C THR A 360 -11.91 -9.52 15.86
N GLY A 361 -12.59 -10.15 16.81
CA GLY A 361 -13.90 -10.72 16.53
C GLY A 361 -14.39 -11.67 17.59
N THR A 362 -15.43 -12.40 17.25
CA THR A 362 -16.02 -13.45 18.09
C THR A 362 -16.19 -14.69 17.24
N ASN A 363 -15.64 -15.82 17.70
CA ASN A 363 -15.79 -17.08 17.03
C ASN A 363 -17.14 -17.74 17.32
N ASP A 364 -17.40 -18.88 16.70
CA ASP A 364 -18.63 -19.71 16.85
C ASP A 364 -18.87 -20.19 18.27
N LEU A 365 -17.84 -20.24 19.10
CA LEU A 365 -17.94 -20.59 20.53
C LEU A 365 -18.26 -19.38 21.42
N GLY A 366 -18.50 -18.19 20.84
CA GLY A 366 -18.71 -16.95 21.60
C GLY A 366 -17.42 -16.39 22.23
N GLN A 367 -16.27 -16.91 21.88
CA GLN A 367 -14.99 -16.48 22.45
C GLN A 367 -14.44 -15.29 21.66
N PRO A 368 -13.90 -14.27 22.36
CA PRO A 368 -13.22 -13.16 21.70
C PRO A 368 -11.90 -13.64 21.06
N VAL A 369 -11.64 -13.17 19.85
CA VAL A 369 -10.42 -13.45 19.10
C VAL A 369 -9.68 -12.14 18.88
N THR A 370 -8.38 -12.13 19.14
CA THR A 370 -7.48 -11.02 18.79
C THR A 370 -6.17 -11.60 18.28
N LEU A 371 -5.85 -11.31 17.02
CA LEU A 371 -4.63 -11.72 16.35
C LEU A 371 -3.99 -10.51 15.69
N THR A 372 -2.67 -10.48 15.65
CA THR A 372 -1.91 -9.43 14.98
C THR A 372 -0.92 -10.05 14.01
N THR A 373 -0.80 -9.44 12.84
CA THR A 373 0.18 -9.81 11.82
C THR A 373 0.78 -8.54 11.21
N SER A 374 1.87 -8.71 10.48
CA SER A 374 2.46 -7.64 9.67
C SER A 374 2.51 -8.06 8.22
N THR A 375 2.37 -7.11 7.31
CA THR A 375 2.48 -7.39 5.88
C THR A 375 3.88 -7.85 5.50
N ALA A 376 3.95 -8.79 4.57
CA ALA A 376 5.18 -9.18 3.89
C ALA A 376 5.70 -8.03 2.99
N ALA A 377 6.88 -8.19 2.42
CA ALA A 377 7.51 -7.16 1.57
C ALA A 377 6.67 -6.80 0.32
N ASP A 378 5.85 -7.72 -0.16
CA ASP A 378 4.92 -7.52 -1.27
C ASP A 378 3.56 -6.95 -0.83
N GLY A 379 3.44 -6.56 0.43
CA GLY A 379 2.24 -6.03 1.05
C GLY A 379 1.19 -7.06 1.42
N SER A 380 1.41 -8.34 1.18
CA SER A 380 0.46 -9.41 1.50
C SER A 380 0.40 -9.68 3.00
N TYR A 381 -0.79 -10.05 3.49
CA TYR A 381 -1.00 -10.53 4.85
C TYR A 381 -2.05 -11.64 4.88
N SER A 382 -2.01 -12.43 5.95
CA SER A 382 -3.00 -13.48 6.18
C SER A 382 -3.18 -13.75 7.67
N PHE A 383 -4.43 -13.99 8.05
CA PHE A 383 -4.84 -14.58 9.31
C PHE A 383 -5.39 -15.98 9.01
N GLY A 384 -4.65 -16.99 9.40
CA GLY A 384 -5.03 -18.39 9.19
C GLY A 384 -5.58 -19.03 10.46
N ASN A 385 -6.01 -20.27 10.32
CA ASN A 385 -6.50 -21.10 11.43
C ASN A 385 -7.69 -20.51 12.18
N LEU A 386 -8.54 -19.77 11.46
CA LEU A 386 -9.71 -19.11 12.04
C LEU A 386 -10.88 -20.10 12.13
N ARG A 387 -11.60 -20.06 13.26
CA ARG A 387 -12.91 -20.69 13.40
C ARG A 387 -13.97 -19.88 12.64
N PRO A 388 -15.15 -20.47 12.34
CA PRO A 388 -16.32 -19.66 11.94
C PRO A 388 -16.56 -18.52 12.93
N GLY A 389 -17.01 -17.38 12.42
CA GLY A 389 -17.23 -16.24 13.31
C GLY A 389 -17.47 -14.93 12.58
N THR A 390 -17.55 -13.87 13.37
CA THR A 390 -17.68 -12.50 12.85
C THR A 390 -16.42 -11.73 13.20
N TYR A 391 -15.74 -11.22 12.19
CA TYR A 391 -14.42 -10.63 12.35
C TYR A 391 -14.35 -9.20 11.84
N THR A 392 -13.36 -8.50 12.34
CA THR A 392 -12.96 -7.15 11.95
C THR A 392 -11.46 -7.13 11.75
N ILE A 393 -11.01 -6.60 10.64
CA ILE A 393 -9.60 -6.34 10.36
C ILE A 393 -9.37 -4.84 10.47
N THR A 394 -8.41 -4.42 11.26
CA THR A 394 -8.00 -3.03 11.44
C THR A 394 -6.55 -2.87 11.01
N GLU A 395 -6.30 -1.89 10.16
CA GLU A 395 -4.97 -1.49 9.77
C GLU A 395 -4.42 -0.42 10.72
N THR A 396 -3.13 -0.49 11.02
CA THR A 396 -2.38 0.66 11.55
C THR A 396 -1.74 1.36 10.36
N PRO A 397 -2.14 2.60 10.00
CA PRO A 397 -1.66 3.26 8.80
C PRO A 397 -0.13 3.29 8.71
N PRO A 398 0.47 2.95 7.57
CA PRO A 398 1.92 2.93 7.40
C PRO A 398 2.50 4.34 7.47
N SER A 399 3.64 4.49 8.16
CA SER A 399 4.30 5.80 8.34
C SER A 399 4.69 6.43 7.00
N GLY A 400 4.42 7.71 6.84
CA GLY A 400 4.72 8.46 5.62
C GLY A 400 3.67 8.35 4.52
N TYR A 401 2.61 7.61 4.74
CA TYR A 401 1.48 7.51 3.85
C TYR A 401 0.24 8.22 4.41
N LEU A 402 -0.64 8.57 3.52
CA LEU A 402 -1.99 9.00 3.81
C LEU A 402 -2.91 7.78 3.68
N ASP A 403 -3.96 7.74 4.49
CA ASP A 403 -5.00 6.73 4.38
C ASP A 403 -5.70 6.81 3.01
N GLY A 404 -5.80 5.66 2.34
CA GLY A 404 -6.49 5.52 1.07
C GLY A 404 -7.86 4.84 1.23
N LYS A 405 -8.30 4.13 0.19
CA LYS A 405 -9.60 3.45 0.16
C LYS A 405 -9.45 1.99 0.58
N ALA A 406 -10.08 1.59 1.68
CA ALA A 406 -10.17 0.18 2.04
C ALA A 406 -11.19 -0.54 1.15
N ARG A 407 -10.95 -1.82 0.86
CA ARG A 407 -11.84 -2.66 0.07
C ARG A 407 -12.09 -3.99 0.75
N ILE A 408 -13.35 -4.27 1.01
CA ILE A 408 -13.79 -5.55 1.57
C ILE A 408 -13.63 -6.68 0.54
N GLY A 409 -13.19 -7.83 1.02
CA GLY A 409 -12.92 -9.00 0.18
C GLY A 409 -14.13 -9.87 -0.10
N THR A 410 -13.84 -11.13 -0.45
CA THR A 410 -14.82 -12.12 -0.96
C THR A 410 -15.92 -12.49 0.05
N GLN A 411 -15.70 -12.28 1.34
CA GLN A 411 -16.67 -12.62 2.38
C GLN A 411 -17.65 -11.48 2.67
N GLY A 412 -17.48 -10.32 2.04
CA GLY A 412 -18.29 -9.15 2.30
C GLY A 412 -18.05 -8.56 3.70
N GLY A 413 -18.89 -7.65 4.08
CA GLY A 413 -18.81 -6.92 5.34
C GLY A 413 -19.01 -5.42 5.14
N VAL A 414 -18.50 -4.61 6.06
CA VAL A 414 -18.62 -3.15 6.06
C VAL A 414 -17.24 -2.51 6.01
N VAL A 415 -17.06 -1.58 5.08
CA VAL A 415 -15.84 -0.77 4.95
C VAL A 415 -15.95 0.45 5.85
N GLY A 416 -14.98 0.64 6.73
CA GLY A 416 -14.79 1.84 7.56
C GLY A 416 -13.42 2.47 7.28
N LYS A 417 -13.10 3.51 8.03
CA LYS A 417 -11.77 4.10 7.98
C LYS A 417 -10.77 3.14 8.63
N ASP A 418 -9.72 2.78 7.91
CA ASP A 418 -8.68 1.83 8.35
C ASP A 418 -9.25 0.50 8.88
N GLN A 419 -10.48 0.13 8.48
CA GLN A 419 -11.19 -1.00 9.08
C GLN A 419 -12.12 -1.69 8.09
N LEU A 420 -12.08 -3.03 8.11
CA LEU A 420 -13.03 -3.91 7.44
C LEU A 420 -13.76 -4.73 8.51
N SER A 421 -15.05 -4.50 8.71
CA SER A 421 -15.84 -5.06 9.83
C SER A 421 -17.02 -5.91 9.36
N ASN A 422 -17.64 -6.63 10.30
CA ASN A 422 -18.75 -7.55 10.03
C ASN A 422 -18.46 -8.60 8.97
N ILE A 423 -17.20 -9.08 8.92
CA ILE A 423 -16.81 -10.14 8.00
C ILE A 423 -17.34 -11.46 8.56
N GLN A 424 -18.32 -12.04 7.90
CA GLN A 424 -18.91 -13.33 8.26
C GLN A 424 -18.06 -14.44 7.66
N LEU A 425 -17.37 -15.20 8.50
CA LEU A 425 -16.48 -16.26 8.08
C LEU A 425 -17.10 -17.63 8.41
N ALA A 426 -17.49 -18.36 7.39
CA ALA A 426 -17.93 -19.73 7.53
C ALA A 426 -16.72 -20.68 7.60
N GLN A 427 -16.91 -21.91 8.09
CA GLN A 427 -15.84 -22.89 8.16
C GLN A 427 -15.28 -23.23 6.77
N GLY A 428 -13.96 -23.50 6.70
CA GLY A 428 -13.27 -23.93 5.49
C GLY A 428 -13.22 -22.87 4.38
N THR A 429 -13.51 -21.61 4.70
CA THR A 429 -13.51 -20.52 3.72
C THR A 429 -12.22 -19.72 3.74
N ASN A 430 -11.72 -19.38 2.56
CA ASN A 430 -10.59 -18.48 2.41
C ASN A 430 -11.09 -17.13 1.89
N GLY A 431 -11.23 -16.18 2.80
CA GLY A 431 -11.59 -14.81 2.46
C GLY A 431 -10.35 -14.08 1.95
N ILE A 432 -10.39 -13.65 0.69
CA ILE A 432 -9.29 -12.97 0.02
C ILE A 432 -9.69 -11.56 -0.40
N ASN A 433 -8.70 -10.75 -0.75
CA ASN A 433 -8.87 -9.37 -1.22
C ASN A 433 -9.47 -8.41 -0.17
N ASN A 434 -9.17 -8.63 1.10
CA ASN A 434 -9.44 -7.66 2.15
C ASN A 434 -8.29 -6.64 2.13
N ASN A 435 -8.44 -5.60 1.32
CA ASN A 435 -7.31 -4.75 0.95
C ASN A 435 -7.43 -3.36 1.58
N PHE A 436 -6.28 -2.83 1.97
CA PHE A 436 -6.12 -1.44 2.42
C PHE A 436 -5.20 -0.73 1.45
N SER A 437 -5.65 0.39 0.92
CA SER A 437 -4.78 1.22 0.11
C SER A 437 -4.23 2.39 0.90
N ALA A 438 -3.03 2.81 0.55
CA ALA A 438 -2.38 3.97 1.13
C ALA A 438 -1.87 4.89 0.01
N LEU A 439 -1.86 6.18 0.26
CA LEU A 439 -1.48 7.19 -0.71
C LEU A 439 -0.21 7.89 -0.26
N LEU A 440 0.67 8.23 -1.18
CA LEU A 440 1.75 9.15 -0.88
C LEU A 440 1.27 10.59 -1.03
N PRO A 441 1.62 11.49 -0.09
CA PRO A 441 1.22 12.88 -0.19
C PRO A 441 1.86 13.56 -1.38
N GLY A 442 1.14 14.52 -1.94
CA GLY A 442 1.64 15.45 -2.95
C GLY A 442 2.10 16.77 -2.35
N ALA A 443 2.61 17.65 -3.21
CA ALA A 443 2.98 19.00 -2.84
C ALA A 443 2.86 19.97 -4.02
N LEU A 444 2.64 21.25 -3.69
CA LEU A 444 2.66 22.36 -4.63
C LEU A 444 3.66 23.41 -4.14
N LEU A 445 4.62 23.76 -4.99
CA LEU A 445 5.70 24.68 -4.69
C LEU A 445 5.77 25.76 -5.75
N GLY A 446 6.07 26.99 -5.31
CA GLY A 446 6.18 28.14 -6.20
C GLY A 446 6.82 29.31 -5.54
N HIS A 447 6.78 30.44 -6.26
CA HIS A 447 7.36 31.71 -5.79
C HIS A 447 6.40 32.87 -6.07
N VAL A 448 6.52 33.88 -5.27
CA VAL A 448 6.05 35.23 -5.59
C VAL A 448 7.31 36.06 -5.87
N TYR A 449 7.39 36.68 -7.03
CA TYR A 449 8.62 37.29 -7.46
C TYR A 449 8.39 38.63 -8.22
N PHE A 450 9.42 39.44 -8.29
CA PHE A 450 9.44 40.63 -9.12
C PHE A 450 9.79 40.24 -10.57
N ASP A 451 8.80 40.22 -11.44
CA ASP A 451 8.98 40.07 -12.89
C ASP A 451 9.43 41.37 -13.51
N ALA A 452 10.75 41.55 -13.58
CA ALA A 452 11.34 42.80 -13.99
C ALA A 452 11.15 43.09 -15.49
N ASN A 453 11.07 42.06 -16.29
CA ASN A 453 10.94 42.16 -17.75
C ASN A 453 9.52 41.84 -18.25
N ASP A 454 8.58 41.57 -17.35
CA ASP A 454 7.17 41.29 -17.62
C ASP A 454 6.95 40.14 -18.63
N ASN A 455 7.76 39.06 -18.52
CA ASN A 455 7.64 37.92 -19.41
C ASN A 455 6.81 36.76 -18.82
N GLY A 456 6.51 36.78 -17.52
CA GLY A 456 5.77 35.77 -16.80
C GLY A 456 6.57 34.52 -16.47
N VAL A 457 7.90 34.59 -16.55
CA VAL A 457 8.83 33.51 -16.23
C VAL A 457 9.83 34.01 -15.21
N ARG A 458 9.99 33.28 -14.11
CA ARG A 458 11.00 33.67 -13.11
C ARG A 458 12.40 33.42 -13.64
N ASP A 459 13.05 34.48 -14.07
CA ASP A 459 14.41 34.48 -14.61
C ASP A 459 15.49 34.49 -13.53
N ALA A 460 16.71 34.08 -13.90
CA ALA A 460 17.86 34.17 -13.03
C ALA A 460 18.20 35.65 -12.74
N GLY A 461 18.13 36.02 -11.48
CA GLY A 461 18.36 37.42 -11.02
C GLY A 461 17.09 38.15 -10.61
N GLU A 462 15.93 37.65 -10.94
CA GLU A 462 14.66 38.20 -10.44
C GLU A 462 14.46 37.82 -8.97
N THR A 463 14.14 38.83 -8.18
CA THR A 463 14.10 38.70 -6.73
C THR A 463 12.72 38.22 -6.26
N GLY A 464 12.71 37.28 -5.32
CA GLY A 464 11.48 36.89 -4.65
C GLY A 464 10.92 38.00 -3.76
N ILE A 465 9.62 38.00 -3.56
CA ILE A 465 8.90 38.95 -2.68
C ILE A 465 8.50 38.20 -1.41
N ALA A 466 9.08 38.60 -0.29
CA ALA A 466 8.85 37.99 1.01
C ALA A 466 7.57 38.48 1.69
N GLY A 467 6.97 37.67 2.55
CA GLY A 467 5.84 38.05 3.40
C GLY A 467 4.52 38.21 2.66
N VAL A 468 4.42 37.75 1.42
CA VAL A 468 3.16 37.71 0.65
C VAL A 468 2.31 36.55 1.13
N THR A 469 1.06 36.82 1.43
CA THR A 469 0.12 35.76 1.81
C THR A 469 -0.31 34.96 0.58
N VAL A 470 -0.03 33.65 0.60
CA VAL A 470 -0.47 32.71 -0.41
C VAL A 470 -1.43 31.70 0.26
N THR A 471 -2.58 31.47 -0.36
CA THR A 471 -3.63 30.60 0.17
C THR A 471 -3.90 29.46 -0.81
N LEU A 472 -3.88 28.23 -0.31
CA LEU A 472 -4.34 27.04 -1.01
C LEU A 472 -5.77 26.72 -0.57
N THR A 473 -6.67 26.59 -1.54
CA THR A 473 -8.02 26.09 -1.32
C THR A 473 -8.30 24.93 -2.25
N GLY A 474 -9.25 24.08 -1.90
CA GLY A 474 -9.61 22.96 -2.79
C GLY A 474 -10.48 21.92 -2.12
N THR A 475 -10.59 20.79 -2.79
CA THR A 475 -11.30 19.61 -2.30
C THR A 475 -10.43 18.38 -2.51
N ASP A 476 -10.24 17.61 -1.45
CA ASP A 476 -9.47 16.37 -1.50
C ASP A 476 -10.28 15.19 -2.04
N ASP A 477 -9.65 14.02 -2.16
CA ASP A 477 -10.24 12.76 -2.63
C ASP A 477 -11.37 12.21 -1.73
N HIS A 478 -11.45 12.68 -0.48
CA HIS A 478 -12.56 12.39 0.43
C HIS A 478 -13.73 13.38 0.30
N GLY A 479 -13.62 14.39 -0.58
CA GLY A 479 -14.61 15.48 -0.68
C GLY A 479 -14.48 16.50 0.44
N SER A 480 -13.40 16.49 1.22
CA SER A 480 -13.17 17.43 2.30
C SER A 480 -12.59 18.73 1.76
N ALA A 481 -13.11 19.86 2.27
CA ALA A 481 -12.58 21.16 1.90
C ALA A 481 -11.19 21.37 2.54
N VAL A 482 -10.23 21.79 1.72
CA VAL A 482 -8.88 22.16 2.13
C VAL A 482 -8.74 23.68 2.08
N ASN A 483 -8.21 24.26 3.14
CA ASN A 483 -7.87 25.68 3.21
C ASN A 483 -6.61 25.84 4.06
N GLN A 484 -5.51 26.22 3.42
CA GLN A 484 -4.21 26.47 4.05
C GLN A 484 -3.69 27.81 3.60
N SER A 485 -3.05 28.57 4.48
CA SER A 485 -2.47 29.86 4.18
C SER A 485 -1.08 29.97 4.80
N GLN A 486 -0.16 30.57 4.07
CA GLN A 486 1.20 30.85 4.54
C GLN A 486 1.72 32.15 3.92
N GLN A 487 2.81 32.65 4.49
CA GLN A 487 3.56 33.78 3.91
C GLN A 487 4.79 33.24 3.16
N THR A 488 5.14 33.91 2.06
CA THR A 488 6.34 33.58 1.31
C THR A 488 7.59 33.81 2.15
N ALA A 489 8.59 32.95 1.94
CA ALA A 489 9.91 33.09 2.56
C ALA A 489 10.71 34.28 2.01
N ALA A 490 11.93 34.51 2.54
CA ALA A 490 12.76 35.61 2.14
C ALA A 490 13.15 35.62 0.65
N ASP A 491 13.18 34.46 0.02
CA ASP A 491 13.44 34.27 -1.41
C ASP A 491 12.14 34.22 -2.26
N GLY A 492 11.02 34.58 -1.66
CA GLY A 492 9.70 34.54 -2.28
C GLY A 492 9.06 33.17 -2.39
N SER A 493 9.72 32.10 -1.92
CA SER A 493 9.22 30.76 -2.05
C SER A 493 8.04 30.45 -1.12
N PHE A 494 7.17 29.55 -1.57
CA PHE A 494 6.14 28.93 -0.76
C PHE A 494 6.01 27.43 -1.10
N ALA A 495 5.50 26.64 -0.13
CA ALA A 495 5.31 25.21 -0.31
C ALA A 495 4.10 24.70 0.48
N PHE A 496 3.13 24.13 -0.20
CA PHE A 496 2.04 23.37 0.38
C PHE A 496 2.38 21.89 0.26
N THR A 497 2.62 21.23 1.38
CA THR A 497 3.06 19.84 1.44
C THR A 497 2.05 18.96 2.18
N GLY A 498 2.18 17.65 2.06
CA GLY A 498 1.27 16.73 2.72
C GLY A 498 -0.12 16.71 2.09
N LEU A 499 -0.25 17.12 0.83
CA LEU A 499 -1.54 17.23 0.16
C LEU A 499 -2.04 15.85 -0.26
N ARG A 500 -3.32 15.60 0.01
CA ARG A 500 -4.05 14.44 -0.54
C ARG A 500 -4.26 14.65 -2.05
N PRO A 501 -4.54 13.58 -2.81
CA PRO A 501 -5.09 13.73 -4.15
C PRO A 501 -6.32 14.64 -4.13
N GLY A 502 -6.48 15.46 -5.16
CA GLY A 502 -7.56 16.43 -5.15
C GLY A 502 -7.44 17.50 -6.23
N THR A 503 -8.33 18.48 -6.17
CA THR A 503 -8.29 19.64 -7.06
C THR A 503 -8.15 20.89 -6.24
N TYR A 504 -7.11 21.65 -6.56
CA TYR A 504 -6.66 22.76 -5.75
C TYR A 504 -6.58 24.06 -6.55
N THR A 505 -6.60 25.15 -5.81
CA THR A 505 -6.40 26.53 -6.29
C THR A 505 -5.43 27.23 -5.36
N ILE A 506 -4.41 27.82 -5.91
CA ILE A 506 -3.50 28.72 -5.18
C ILE A 506 -3.90 30.14 -5.50
N THR A 507 -4.00 30.98 -4.48
CA THR A 507 -4.35 32.40 -4.63
C THR A 507 -3.31 33.24 -3.91
N GLU A 508 -2.77 34.22 -4.60
CA GLU A 508 -1.92 35.23 -4.03
C GLU A 508 -2.75 36.40 -3.49
N MET A 509 -2.39 36.94 -2.35
CA MET A 509 -2.85 38.26 -1.92
C MET A 509 -1.91 39.30 -2.48
N GLN A 510 -2.37 40.11 -3.45
CA GLN A 510 -1.56 41.16 -4.09
C GLN A 510 -0.75 41.91 -3.07
N PRO A 511 0.59 41.95 -3.15
CA PRO A 511 1.42 42.65 -2.19
C PRO A 511 1.27 44.17 -2.34
N ALA A 512 1.20 44.87 -1.21
CA ALA A 512 1.02 46.31 -1.22
C ALA A 512 2.18 47.03 -1.91
N GLY A 513 1.87 47.98 -2.80
CA GLY A 513 2.86 48.73 -3.57
C GLY A 513 3.37 48.04 -4.83
N TRP A 514 2.82 46.88 -5.16
CA TRP A 514 3.09 46.14 -6.37
C TRP A 514 1.86 46.12 -7.30
N LEU A 515 2.11 45.91 -8.57
CA LEU A 515 1.09 45.69 -9.58
C LEU A 515 1.07 44.17 -9.91
N ASP A 516 -0.11 43.66 -10.15
CA ASP A 516 -0.28 42.28 -10.63
C ASP A 516 0.38 42.11 -12.01
N GLY A 517 1.29 41.16 -12.13
CA GLY A 517 2.00 40.82 -13.36
C GLY A 517 1.42 39.56 -14.03
N LYS A 518 2.29 38.80 -14.68
CA LYS A 518 1.89 37.53 -15.33
C LYS A 518 2.21 36.34 -14.43
N ASP A 519 1.20 35.52 -14.16
CA ASP A 519 1.33 34.32 -13.38
C ASP A 519 1.69 33.12 -14.26
N SER A 520 2.45 32.17 -13.72
CA SER A 520 2.84 30.94 -14.41
C SER A 520 2.23 29.72 -13.76
N ILE A 521 1.60 28.88 -14.58
CA ILE A 521 1.12 27.58 -14.12
C ILE A 521 2.27 26.58 -14.04
N GLY A 522 2.29 25.82 -12.94
CA GLY A 522 3.37 24.86 -12.67
C GLY A 522 3.32 23.57 -13.47
N THR A 523 4.25 22.67 -13.13
CA THR A 523 4.58 21.45 -13.90
C THR A 523 3.45 20.44 -14.07
N ILE A 524 2.45 20.40 -13.16
CA ILE A 524 1.31 19.49 -13.27
C ILE A 524 0.07 20.18 -13.86
N GLY A 525 0.21 21.41 -14.36
CA GLY A 525 -0.85 22.12 -15.07
C GLY A 525 -1.89 22.77 -14.18
N GLY A 526 -2.97 23.19 -14.78
CA GLY A 526 -4.05 23.94 -14.17
C GLY A 526 -4.51 25.06 -15.10
N MET A 527 -5.08 26.13 -14.53
CA MET A 527 -5.57 27.31 -15.24
C MET A 527 -5.03 28.58 -14.54
N VAL A 528 -4.51 29.53 -15.33
CA VAL A 528 -4.07 30.82 -14.83
C VAL A 528 -5.27 31.78 -14.81
N GLY A 529 -5.49 32.40 -13.67
CA GLY A 529 -6.41 33.52 -13.46
C GLY A 529 -5.65 34.71 -12.90
N GLN A 530 -6.33 35.80 -12.55
CA GLN A 530 -5.72 36.96 -11.93
C GLN A 530 -5.37 36.66 -10.47
N ASN A 531 -4.09 36.71 -10.09
CA ASN A 531 -3.58 36.33 -8.76
C ASN A 531 -4.05 34.92 -8.33
N GLN A 532 -4.30 34.02 -9.30
CA GLN A 532 -4.89 32.73 -9.01
C GLN A 532 -4.44 31.65 -10.02
N LEU A 533 -4.00 30.53 -9.47
CA LEU A 533 -3.66 29.33 -10.22
C LEU A 533 -4.66 28.23 -9.81
N ALA A 534 -5.61 27.93 -10.68
CA ALA A 534 -6.78 27.11 -10.38
C ALA A 534 -6.77 25.77 -11.11
N ASN A 535 -7.70 24.87 -10.71
CA ASN A 535 -7.87 23.54 -11.32
C ASN A 535 -6.59 22.70 -11.35
N ILE A 536 -5.77 22.83 -10.32
CA ILE A 536 -4.54 22.05 -10.16
C ILE A 536 -4.91 20.67 -9.65
N HIS A 537 -4.66 19.65 -10.45
CA HIS A 537 -5.03 18.28 -10.14
C HIS A 537 -3.85 17.52 -9.54
N ILE A 538 -3.90 17.22 -8.25
CA ILE A 538 -2.88 16.43 -7.57
C ILE A 538 -3.31 14.97 -7.56
N ALA A 539 -2.49 14.07 -8.09
CA ALA A 539 -2.55 12.64 -7.94
C ALA A 539 -1.65 12.16 -6.78
N PRO A 540 -1.74 10.89 -6.32
CA PRO A 540 -0.82 10.37 -5.31
C PRO A 540 0.65 10.55 -5.72
N ALA A 541 1.51 10.93 -4.77
CA ALA A 541 2.93 11.20 -4.98
C ALA A 541 3.25 12.27 -6.04
N ASN A 542 2.32 13.13 -6.35
CA ASN A 542 2.53 14.15 -7.38
C ASN A 542 3.07 15.46 -6.77
N PHE A 543 4.17 15.96 -7.34
CA PHE A 543 4.84 17.17 -6.92
C PHE A 543 4.79 18.21 -8.03
N GLY A 544 4.08 19.30 -7.77
CA GLY A 544 4.00 20.43 -8.68
C GLY A 544 4.99 21.52 -8.31
N PHE A 545 5.76 21.96 -9.28
CA PHE A 545 6.78 23.02 -9.14
C PHE A 545 6.45 24.19 -10.04
N ASN A 546 7.01 25.36 -9.74
CA ASN A 546 6.90 26.58 -10.54
C ASN A 546 5.46 27.07 -10.69
N TYR A 547 4.71 27.06 -9.58
CA TYR A 547 3.45 27.77 -9.48
C TYR A 547 3.77 29.20 -9.05
N ASP A 548 4.12 30.04 -10.03
CA ASP A 548 4.77 31.31 -9.74
C ASP A 548 3.84 32.49 -10.02
N PHE A 549 3.84 33.47 -9.12
CA PHE A 549 3.11 34.71 -9.23
C PHE A 549 4.11 35.85 -9.54
N GLY A 550 4.01 36.39 -10.74
CA GLY A 550 4.80 37.51 -11.17
C GLY A 550 4.19 38.84 -10.74
N ASN A 551 4.98 39.71 -10.14
CA ASN A 551 4.53 41.02 -9.71
C ASN A 551 5.41 42.09 -10.33
N LEU A 552 4.81 43.23 -10.65
CA LEU A 552 5.47 44.36 -11.28
C LEU A 552 5.60 45.50 -10.27
N LYS A 553 6.65 46.29 -10.38
CA LYS A 553 6.74 47.56 -9.67
C LYS A 553 6.07 48.66 -10.50
N PRO A 554 5.31 49.54 -9.87
CA PRO A 554 4.79 50.71 -10.57
C PRO A 554 5.96 51.57 -11.08
N ALA A 555 5.76 52.14 -12.23
CA ALA A 555 6.67 53.05 -12.89
C ALA A 555 6.14 54.51 -12.85
N SER A 556 6.96 55.45 -13.24
CA SER A 556 6.57 56.84 -13.37
C SER A 556 7.18 57.51 -14.60
N LEU A 557 6.49 58.53 -15.10
CA LEU A 557 7.03 59.46 -16.10
C LEU A 557 6.83 60.87 -15.60
N SER A 558 7.91 61.65 -15.57
CA SER A 558 7.93 63.01 -15.06
C SER A 558 8.78 63.96 -15.90
N GLY A 559 8.52 65.21 -15.75
CA GLY A 559 9.26 66.25 -16.43
C GLY A 559 8.81 67.63 -16.04
N PHE A 560 9.15 68.55 -16.83
CA PHE A 560 8.83 70.00 -16.65
C PHE A 560 8.27 70.58 -17.93
N VAL A 561 7.39 71.55 -17.78
CA VAL A 561 7.13 72.60 -18.78
C VAL A 561 7.80 73.83 -18.28
N TYR A 562 8.71 74.48 -19.06
CA TYR A 562 9.53 75.52 -18.58
C TYR A 562 9.90 76.56 -19.65
N HIS A 563 10.18 77.80 -19.24
CA HIS A 563 10.69 78.81 -20.09
C HIS A 563 12.19 78.64 -20.32
N ASP A 564 12.56 78.14 -21.50
CA ASP A 564 13.94 77.98 -21.97
C ASP A 564 14.37 79.26 -22.65
N GLY A 565 14.98 80.14 -21.85
CA GLY A 565 15.34 81.48 -22.30
C GLY A 565 16.46 81.49 -23.34
N ASN A 566 17.26 80.42 -23.44
CA ASN A 566 18.34 80.29 -24.39
C ASN A 566 18.05 79.30 -25.53
N ASN A 567 16.92 78.62 -25.45
CA ASN A 567 16.41 77.60 -26.38
C ASN A 567 17.41 76.48 -26.71
N ASN A 568 18.07 75.95 -25.67
CA ASN A 568 19.04 74.88 -25.77
C ASN A 568 18.44 73.51 -25.47
N GLY A 569 17.18 73.43 -25.04
CA GLY A 569 16.45 72.18 -24.71
C GLY A 569 16.88 71.55 -23.37
N VAL A 570 17.65 72.30 -22.54
CA VAL A 570 18.13 71.79 -21.24
C VAL A 570 17.58 72.71 -20.12
N LYS A 571 16.85 72.10 -19.21
CA LYS A 571 16.33 72.86 -18.06
C LYS A 571 17.42 73.11 -17.06
N GLU A 572 17.84 74.38 -17.05
CA GLU A 572 18.94 74.86 -16.19
C GLU A 572 18.45 75.51 -14.88
N PRO A 573 19.32 75.58 -13.85
CA PRO A 573 19.01 76.32 -12.63
C PRO A 573 18.74 77.81 -12.93
N GLY A 574 17.50 78.22 -12.67
CA GLY A 574 17.07 79.61 -12.92
C GLY A 574 16.01 79.75 -13.98
N GLU A 575 15.86 78.79 -14.83
CA GLU A 575 14.77 78.79 -15.79
C GLU A 575 13.44 78.43 -15.08
N GLN A 576 12.45 79.23 -15.34
CA GLN A 576 11.20 79.17 -14.62
C GLN A 576 10.25 78.12 -15.21
N GLY A 577 9.70 77.32 -14.33
CA GLY A 577 8.60 76.37 -14.73
C GLY A 577 7.33 77.14 -15.07
N ILE A 578 6.58 76.61 -15.96
CA ILE A 578 5.25 77.08 -16.39
C ILE A 578 4.17 76.24 -15.75
N GLY A 579 3.49 76.81 -14.76
CA GLY A 579 2.43 76.08 -14.04
C GLY A 579 1.08 76.20 -14.72
N GLY A 580 0.22 75.20 -14.51
CA GLY A 580 -1.18 75.12 -15.05
C GLY A 580 -1.28 74.70 -16.49
N VAL A 581 -0.21 74.20 -17.11
CA VAL A 581 -0.19 73.65 -18.46
C VAL A 581 -0.75 72.24 -18.41
N ALA A 582 -1.70 71.97 -19.30
CA ALA A 582 -2.29 70.59 -19.40
C ALA A 582 -1.29 69.66 -20.10
N VAL A 583 -0.85 68.66 -19.41
CA VAL A 583 -0.03 67.58 -19.96
C VAL A 583 -0.84 66.29 -19.95
N THR A 584 -0.88 65.60 -21.08
CA THR A 584 -1.66 64.36 -21.24
C THR A 584 -0.77 63.18 -21.58
N LEU A 585 -0.83 62.14 -20.74
CA LEU A 585 -0.28 60.84 -21.02
C LEU A 585 -1.31 59.98 -21.72
N THR A 586 -0.94 59.41 -22.84
CA THR A 586 -1.72 58.34 -23.51
C THR A 586 -0.80 57.14 -23.78
N GLY A 587 -1.39 55.94 -23.99
CA GLY A 587 -0.55 54.78 -24.31
C GLY A 587 -1.30 53.49 -24.19
N ILE A 588 -0.56 52.40 -24.30
CA ILE A 588 -1.04 51.04 -24.11
C ILE A 588 -0.13 50.36 -23.11
N ASN A 589 -0.72 49.85 -22.03
CA ASN A 589 0.01 49.09 -21.01
C ASN A 589 0.21 47.61 -21.42
N ASP A 590 0.92 46.86 -20.58
CA ASP A 590 1.18 45.41 -20.71
C ASP A 590 -0.08 44.54 -20.82
N LEU A 591 -1.20 45.00 -20.27
CA LEU A 591 -2.52 44.36 -20.39
C LEU A 591 -3.29 44.75 -21.66
N ALA A 592 -2.63 45.39 -22.62
CA ALA A 592 -3.24 45.96 -23.83
C ALA A 592 -4.38 46.99 -23.55
N GLN A 593 -4.38 47.60 -22.39
CA GLN A 593 -5.37 48.61 -22.03
C GLN A 593 -4.90 49.98 -22.49
N ALA A 594 -5.82 50.73 -23.10
CA ALA A 594 -5.56 52.11 -23.47
C ALA A 594 -5.61 53.02 -22.23
N ILE A 595 -4.57 53.78 -22.02
CA ILE A 595 -4.42 54.71 -20.94
C ILE A 595 -4.57 56.12 -21.48
N SER A 596 -5.26 56.97 -20.72
CA SER A 596 -5.37 58.42 -21.00
C SER A 596 -5.53 59.15 -19.68
N LEU A 597 -4.51 59.90 -19.30
CA LEU A 597 -4.42 60.66 -18.06
C LEU A 597 -4.01 62.11 -18.40
N THR A 598 -4.73 63.10 -17.87
CA THR A 598 -4.38 64.50 -18.05
C THR A 598 -4.21 65.15 -16.65
N LEU A 599 -3.15 65.91 -16.49
CA LEU A 599 -2.89 66.72 -15.31
C LEU A 599 -2.41 68.12 -15.72
N ALA A 600 -2.44 69.03 -14.79
CA ALA A 600 -1.86 70.32 -14.97
C ALA A 600 -0.51 70.40 -14.26
N THR A 601 0.49 71.06 -14.86
CA THR A 601 1.80 71.30 -14.21
C THR A 601 1.65 72.04 -12.90
N LEU A 602 2.48 71.73 -11.95
CA LEU A 602 2.59 72.46 -10.70
C LEU A 602 3.15 73.90 -10.94
N ALA A 603 3.14 74.75 -9.90
CA ALA A 603 3.60 76.15 -10.03
C ALA A 603 5.07 76.27 -10.44
N ASP A 604 5.86 75.21 -10.21
CA ASP A 604 7.26 75.11 -10.61
C ASP A 604 7.47 74.50 -11.98
N GLY A 605 6.36 74.26 -12.70
CA GLY A 605 6.32 73.66 -14.01
C GLY A 605 6.45 72.15 -14.01
N SER A 606 6.60 71.45 -12.88
CA SER A 606 6.78 70.04 -12.81
C SER A 606 5.46 69.27 -13.03
N TYR A 607 5.57 68.05 -13.60
CA TYR A 607 4.50 67.10 -13.70
C TYR A 607 4.99 65.68 -13.48
N SER A 608 4.12 64.79 -13.00
CA SER A 608 4.44 63.40 -12.81
C SER A 608 3.21 62.50 -12.98
N PHE A 609 3.31 61.51 -13.84
CA PHE A 609 2.38 60.39 -13.98
C PHE A 609 2.95 59.20 -13.22
N ASN A 610 2.33 58.84 -12.12
CA ASN A 610 2.78 57.77 -11.21
C ASN A 610 1.89 56.54 -11.37
N ASN A 611 2.33 55.42 -10.76
CA ASN A 611 1.63 54.13 -10.78
C ASN A 611 1.36 53.59 -12.18
N LEU A 612 2.26 53.83 -13.11
CA LEU A 612 2.18 53.33 -14.45
C LEU A 612 2.57 51.85 -14.48
N ARG A 613 1.80 51.06 -15.22
CA ARG A 613 2.20 49.70 -15.61
C ARG A 613 3.27 49.78 -16.71
N PRO A 614 4.04 48.69 -16.91
CA PRO A 614 4.89 48.59 -18.11
C PRO A 614 4.05 48.84 -19.38
N GLY A 615 4.66 49.51 -20.36
CA GLY A 615 3.92 49.84 -21.56
C GLY A 615 4.67 50.75 -22.52
N THR A 616 3.96 51.22 -23.53
CA THR A 616 4.48 52.24 -24.45
C THR A 616 3.55 53.44 -24.40
N TYR A 617 4.14 54.56 -24.04
CA TYR A 617 3.38 55.76 -23.74
C TYR A 617 3.77 56.93 -24.64
N ARG A 618 2.90 57.90 -24.61
CA ARG A 618 3.04 59.20 -25.30
C ARG A 618 2.65 60.30 -24.32
N ILE A 619 3.42 61.32 -24.25
CA ILE A 619 3.12 62.52 -23.46
C ILE A 619 2.93 63.67 -24.44
N THR A 620 1.81 64.37 -24.35
CA THR A 620 1.51 65.60 -25.14
C THR A 620 1.27 66.75 -24.21
N GLU A 621 1.78 67.87 -24.60
CA GLU A 621 1.53 69.13 -23.94
C GLU A 621 0.42 69.92 -24.67
N ALA A 622 -0.39 70.64 -23.93
CA ALA A 622 -1.21 71.68 -24.49
C ALA A 622 -0.41 73.00 -24.45
N HIS A 623 0.11 73.39 -25.60
CA HIS A 623 1.01 74.55 -25.71
C HIS A 623 0.51 75.75 -24.91
N PRO A 624 1.33 76.33 -24.00
CA PRO A 624 0.91 77.42 -23.11
C PRO A 624 0.73 78.73 -23.83
N ALA A 625 -0.37 79.41 -23.53
CA ALA A 625 -0.68 80.64 -24.20
C ALA A 625 0.35 81.77 -23.93
N GLY A 626 0.84 82.35 -24.99
CA GLY A 626 1.81 83.47 -24.91
C GLY A 626 3.27 83.02 -25.03
N TYR A 627 3.53 81.74 -25.16
CA TYR A 627 4.84 81.17 -25.43
C TYR A 627 4.94 80.75 -26.91
N ILE A 628 6.15 80.50 -27.33
CA ILE A 628 6.53 79.89 -28.61
C ILE A 628 7.19 78.59 -28.27
N ASP A 629 6.85 77.54 -28.96
CA ASP A 629 7.45 76.22 -28.80
C ASP A 629 9.00 76.28 -28.93
N GLY A 630 9.67 75.70 -27.96
CA GLY A 630 11.12 75.57 -27.90
C GLY A 630 11.65 74.24 -28.32
N ILE A 631 12.84 73.86 -27.82
CA ILE A 631 13.43 72.56 -28.12
C ILE A 631 13.06 71.59 -27.00
N ASP A 632 12.08 70.71 -27.29
CA ASP A 632 11.65 69.66 -26.38
C ASP A 632 12.71 68.58 -26.20
N THR A 633 12.91 68.13 -24.96
CA THR A 633 13.86 67.06 -24.64
C THR A 633 13.14 65.83 -24.04
N ILE A 634 13.30 64.73 -24.73
CA ILE A 634 12.78 63.46 -24.21
C ILE A 634 13.67 62.94 -23.07
N GLY A 635 13.03 62.39 -22.05
CA GLY A 635 13.70 62.00 -20.81
C GLY A 635 14.44 60.67 -20.89
N SER A 636 14.77 60.17 -19.69
CA SER A 636 15.68 59.04 -19.48
C SER A 636 15.23 57.71 -20.09
N GLN A 637 13.95 57.55 -20.38
CA GLN A 637 13.41 56.32 -21.01
C GLN A 637 13.52 56.35 -22.54
N GLY A 638 13.92 57.46 -23.14
CA GLY A 638 13.99 57.62 -24.59
C GLY A 638 12.60 57.65 -25.25
N GLY A 639 12.57 57.34 -26.53
CA GLY A 639 11.39 57.45 -27.38
C GLY A 639 11.66 58.37 -28.56
N SER A 640 10.64 59.07 -29.04
CA SER A 640 10.75 60.01 -30.16
C SER A 640 10.12 61.35 -29.79
N VAL A 641 10.67 62.43 -30.31
CA VAL A 641 10.27 63.81 -30.02
C VAL A 641 9.64 64.46 -31.26
N ARG A 642 8.56 65.12 -31.06
CA ARG A 642 7.96 66.11 -31.98
C ARG A 642 7.57 67.33 -31.14
N GLN A 643 7.21 68.36 -31.78
CA GLN A 643 6.70 69.59 -31.13
C GLN A 643 5.51 69.22 -30.23
N ASP A 644 5.60 69.60 -28.94
CA ASP A 644 4.62 69.32 -27.86
C ASP A 644 4.27 67.82 -27.70
N ASP A 645 5.17 66.90 -28.15
CA ASP A 645 4.81 65.50 -28.27
C ASP A 645 6.00 64.54 -28.12
N PHE A 646 6.04 63.83 -27.02
CA PHE A 646 6.93 62.67 -26.79
C PHE A 646 6.15 61.38 -27.03
N TYR A 647 6.57 60.53 -27.99
CA TYR A 647 5.87 59.28 -28.31
C TYR A 647 6.81 58.08 -28.40
N ASN A 648 6.22 56.88 -28.34
CA ASN A 648 6.95 55.63 -28.24
C ASN A 648 7.89 55.58 -27.04
N ILE A 649 7.50 56.13 -25.88
CA ILE A 649 8.25 56.04 -24.66
C ILE A 649 8.10 54.67 -24.08
N PRO A 650 9.15 53.79 -24.07
CA PRO A 650 9.08 52.51 -23.42
C PRO A 650 9.18 52.69 -21.91
N VAL A 651 8.27 52.14 -21.16
CA VAL A 651 8.25 52.20 -19.71
C VAL A 651 8.33 50.78 -19.16
N PRO A 652 9.51 50.27 -18.80
CA PRO A 652 9.66 49.01 -18.10
C PRO A 652 9.14 49.02 -16.66
N SER A 653 8.93 47.87 -16.05
CA SER A 653 8.50 47.72 -14.68
C SER A 653 9.50 48.40 -13.70
N GLY A 654 8.96 49.19 -12.77
CA GLY A 654 9.72 49.79 -11.70
C GLY A 654 10.71 50.87 -12.14
N THR A 655 10.50 51.45 -13.30
CA THR A 655 11.38 52.52 -13.79
C THR A 655 10.78 53.91 -13.57
N ASP A 656 11.62 54.86 -13.19
CA ASP A 656 11.26 56.26 -13.10
C ASP A 656 11.85 56.98 -14.30
N GLY A 657 10.98 57.34 -15.25
CA GLY A 657 11.33 58.15 -16.39
C GLY A 657 11.28 59.62 -16.01
N VAL A 658 12.43 60.24 -16.02
CA VAL A 658 12.59 61.67 -15.62
C VAL A 658 13.03 62.49 -16.82
N ASP A 659 12.92 63.82 -16.68
CA ASP A 659 13.41 64.80 -17.65
C ASP A 659 12.71 64.72 -19.03
N ASN A 660 11.44 64.37 -19.06
CA ASN A 660 10.61 64.58 -20.24
C ASN A 660 10.18 66.08 -20.24
N ASN A 661 10.97 66.95 -20.83
CA ASN A 661 10.84 68.37 -20.63
C ASN A 661 10.34 69.07 -21.90
N PHE A 662 9.25 69.78 -21.75
CA PHE A 662 8.73 70.65 -22.78
C PHE A 662 9.31 72.09 -22.54
N ALA A 663 10.02 72.51 -23.52
CA ALA A 663 10.71 73.87 -23.46
C ALA A 663 9.92 74.87 -24.25
N GLU A 664 9.70 76.00 -23.64
CA GLU A 664 8.94 77.09 -24.19
C GLU A 664 9.81 78.39 -24.24
N THR A 665 9.71 79.12 -25.27
CA THR A 665 10.40 80.37 -25.44
C THR A 665 9.39 81.54 -25.48
N LEU A 666 9.84 82.74 -25.07
CA LEU A 666 9.01 83.93 -25.24
C LEU A 666 9.29 84.56 -26.60
N PRO A 667 8.30 85.28 -27.19
CA PRO A 667 8.53 86.11 -28.38
C PRO A 667 9.66 87.08 -28.20
N SER A 668 9.96 87.53 -26.95
CA SER A 668 11.07 88.42 -26.60
C SER A 668 12.45 87.80 -26.77
N ASP A 669 12.56 86.47 -26.67
CA ASP A 669 13.84 85.76 -26.74
C ASP A 669 14.32 85.60 -28.20
N HIS A 670 13.41 85.80 -29.16
CA HIS A 670 13.67 85.78 -30.60
C HIS A 670 13.93 87.11 -31.19
N VAL A 671 14.17 88.18 -30.37
CA VAL A 671 14.52 89.47 -30.90
C VAL A 671 15.92 89.39 -31.50
N VAL A 672 15.94 89.37 -32.81
CA VAL A 672 17.20 89.50 -33.57
C VAL A 672 17.86 90.81 -33.20
N PRO A 673 19.06 90.84 -32.68
CA PRO A 673 19.78 92.10 -32.48
C PRO A 673 19.83 92.87 -33.79
N PRO A 674 19.71 94.25 -33.75
CA PRO A 674 19.76 95.02 -34.96
C PRO A 674 21.06 94.72 -35.72
N PRO A 675 21.05 94.65 -37.03
CA PRO A 675 22.25 94.34 -37.83
C PRO A 675 23.37 95.35 -37.47
N PRO A 676 24.59 94.89 -37.33
CA PRO A 676 25.71 95.72 -37.06
C PRO A 676 25.85 96.84 -38.14
N PRO A 677 26.21 98.06 -37.78
CA PRO A 677 26.36 99.09 -38.76
C PRO A 677 27.35 98.70 -39.88
N PRO A 678 27.07 99.11 -41.12
CA PRO A 678 27.88 98.65 -42.26
C PRO A 678 29.35 99.09 -42.05
N PRO A 679 30.36 98.30 -42.35
CA PRO A 679 31.75 98.59 -42.23
C PRO A 679 32.11 99.81 -43.17
N PRO A 680 33.02 100.68 -42.75
CA PRO A 680 33.45 101.79 -43.60
C PRO A 680 34.04 101.31 -44.91
N VAL A 681 33.61 101.96 -46.02
CA VAL A 681 34.11 101.71 -47.38
C VAL A 681 35.58 102.06 -47.48
N LEU A 682 36.45 101.17 -47.68
CA LEU A 682 37.85 101.39 -48.06
C LEU A 682 38.00 101.43 -49.58
N PRO A 683 38.87 102.27 -50.17
CA PRO A 683 39.00 102.44 -51.61
C PRO A 683 39.72 101.26 -52.25
N PRO A 684 39.59 101.11 -53.61
CA PRO A 684 40.00 99.92 -54.32
C PRO A 684 41.51 99.81 -54.51
N LEU A 685 42.14 98.67 -54.23
CA LEU A 685 43.49 98.31 -54.63
C LEU A 685 43.47 97.26 -55.72
N SER A 686 44.30 97.57 -56.71
CA SER A 686 44.50 96.96 -58.01
C SER A 686 44.90 95.47 -58.02
N LYS A 687 44.53 94.82 -59.08
CA LYS A 687 44.95 93.53 -59.57
C LYS A 687 46.46 93.24 -59.40
N ASN A 688 46.85 92.10 -59.02
CA ASN A 688 47.78 91.27 -59.79
C ASN A 688 47.68 89.77 -59.41
N LEU A 689 47.63 89.08 -60.48
CA LEU A 689 47.69 87.63 -60.78
C LEU A 689 48.85 86.91 -60.12
N PHE A 690 48.72 85.67 -59.62
CA PHE A 690 49.60 84.60 -59.95
C PHE A 690 48.94 83.25 -59.64
N LEU A 691 48.88 82.42 -60.70
CA LEU A 691 48.61 80.97 -60.70
C LEU A 691 49.77 80.19 -60.03
N ALA A 692 49.49 79.18 -59.36
CA ALA A 692 50.24 77.98 -59.38
C ALA A 692 49.45 76.77 -58.86
N SER A 693 49.42 75.83 -59.65
CA SER A 693 48.82 74.52 -59.70
C SER A 693 49.53 73.46 -58.84
N PHE A 694 48.89 72.27 -58.78
CA PHE A 694 49.39 70.91 -58.49
C PHE A 694 49.50 70.52 -57.02
N GLU A 695 49.25 69.35 -56.65
CA GLU A 695 48.84 68.11 -57.27
C GLU A 695 48.22 67.11 -56.25
N MET A 696 47.60 66.07 -56.78
CA MET A 696 46.95 65.01 -56.09
C MET A 696 47.88 64.03 -55.40
N GLY A 697 47.30 63.36 -54.43
CA GLY A 697 47.28 61.93 -54.22
C GLY A 697 48.36 61.26 -53.30
N PRO A 698 48.21 60.04 -52.79
CA PRO A 698 47.03 59.14 -52.90
C PRO A 698 46.33 58.87 -51.58
#